data_ed2306d2f6659a86510b62136343887d
#
_entry.id   ed2306d2f6659a86510b62136343887d
#
_cell.length_a   1.000
_cell.length_b   1.000
_cell.length_c   1.000
_cell.angle_alpha   90.00
_cell.angle_beta   90.00
_cell.angle_gamma   90.00
#
_symmetry.space_group_name_H-M   'P 1'
#
loop_
_entity.id
_entity.type
_entity.pdbx_description
1 polymer ?
#
loop_
_entity_poly.entity_id
_entity_poly.type
_entity_poly.pdbx_seq_one_letter_code
_entity_poly.pdbx_strand_id
1 'polypeptide(L)'
;MRTAFLTFEFPPAHGGGLSTYLQQALKMLRAKGDQAFVLVTDNGVEKLKIEKYEGHDIIRVNVVGHPVARTMGYWAAASYVMAETLANAIAMFGMPDVVESCDGFGLAYFTLQRKHTLETPFRDLKVVVTAHTPCSLIDKWTGKSWHALPRYWTRESEMFCFKAADMVLAPSQFIIDQLKVDFECADVPFRLVRNPYQAILAMADDGNSLAEEVSVSTDGSKPPYYVFGSRVALWKGALDVANAFDRYWREGGKAQLRMFGADAPDAPGGSSLSDFIRGKYNAHVEAGRLQLHGLAAPEELARQKRLALALLHPSHKENLPYTVIEHMAVGGVVIASANGGQAELIVHGESGLLFPAKNVAAIVDCLHQCEAMDKAGRAAMGRAAAASVAAQCNYDAVHAARQAALANLDPVHKDFPFIRGEQRKFMAPAATNSPRLSVVIPYFQLPDFITETVDSALASTFTDLEVIIVDDGSADARSAEVLTTLAARPSVRVLRQDNAGVAAARNFGVANARGIYVALLDADDIVVPTYYERCVALLDRYENVGFAGSWNDDFDEGGTIRHWPTFNPEPPMQLIFNTTNCQGLVMRREAYDLGGGHDAGLNMFLDDWEAVISMLAQGVRGVMIPAPLFRYRVRQGSVYRSKADQWLTNYEYIIAKHRKFYAKYAGEIIAFLNANGPNLNYHNPTWQSASASALLTSDEFAKGRLARLLRGYYIFQRDHKLGQLFRRRLEIFVPLLDRLVAFLYRLRSKKAW
;
A
#
# COMPACT_ATOMS: atom_id res chain seq x y z
N MET A 1 12.77 -7.91 24.81
CA MET A 1 12.78 -7.59 23.36
C MET A 1 12.29 -6.16 23.16
N ARG A 2 12.83 -5.44 22.15
CA ARG A 2 12.37 -4.09 21.75
C ARG A 2 11.70 -4.15 20.38
N THR A 3 10.42 -3.76 20.31
CA THR A 3 9.64 -3.73 19.08
C THR A 3 9.40 -2.29 18.60
N ALA A 4 9.61 -2.03 17.30
CA ALA A 4 9.17 -0.80 16.65
C ALA A 4 7.85 -1.08 15.91
N PHE A 5 6.76 -0.38 16.25
CA PHE A 5 5.49 -0.52 15.55
C PHE A 5 5.30 0.59 14.53
N LEU A 6 4.85 0.23 13.32
CA LEU A 6 4.43 1.18 12.28
C LEU A 6 2.90 1.08 12.11
N THR A 7 2.19 2.19 12.32
CA THR A 7 0.72 2.23 12.24
C THR A 7 0.21 3.56 11.70
N PHE A 8 -1.03 3.57 11.23
CA PHE A 8 -1.75 4.79 10.85
C PHE A 8 -2.92 5.11 11.80
N GLU A 9 -3.18 4.27 12.81
CA GLU A 9 -4.22 4.45 13.81
C GLU A 9 -3.65 4.30 15.22
N PHE A 10 -3.82 5.35 16.05
CA PHE A 10 -3.56 5.30 17.49
C PHE A 10 -4.31 6.43 18.19
N PRO A 11 -4.88 6.21 19.41
CA PRO A 11 -5.58 7.25 20.15
C PRO A 11 -4.76 8.53 20.36
N PRO A 12 -5.39 9.72 20.44
CA PRO A 12 -6.84 9.96 20.42
C PRO A 12 -7.42 10.12 19.00
N ALA A 13 -6.61 10.09 17.95
CA ALA A 13 -7.02 10.47 16.61
C ALA A 13 -7.99 9.47 15.94
N HIS A 14 -7.87 8.17 16.22
CA HIS A 14 -8.68 7.11 15.61
C HIS A 14 -8.90 5.96 16.62
N GLY A 15 -10.08 5.32 16.55
CA GLY A 15 -10.49 4.24 17.44
C GLY A 15 -11.08 3.05 16.66
N GLY A 16 -10.26 2.37 15.85
CA GLY A 16 -10.64 1.14 15.16
C GLY A 16 -10.07 -0.13 15.79
N GLY A 17 -10.29 -1.27 15.14
CA GLY A 17 -9.75 -2.57 15.58
C GLY A 17 -8.23 -2.61 15.63
N LEU A 18 -7.55 -1.92 14.70
CA LEU A 18 -6.09 -1.77 14.71
C LEU A 18 -5.59 -0.98 15.91
N SER A 19 -6.28 0.11 16.26
CA SER A 19 -5.99 0.91 17.46
C SER A 19 -6.16 0.06 18.73
N THR A 20 -7.22 -0.74 18.82
CA THR A 20 -7.43 -1.67 19.95
C THR A 20 -6.32 -2.72 20.03
N TYR A 21 -5.95 -3.31 18.88
CA TYR A 21 -4.84 -4.26 18.82
C TYR A 21 -3.57 -3.67 19.41
N LEU A 22 -3.17 -2.50 18.93
CA LEU A 22 -1.91 -1.90 19.35
C LEU A 22 -1.92 -1.53 20.83
N GLN A 23 -3.05 -1.00 21.36
CA GLN A 23 -3.18 -0.72 22.79
C GLN A 23 -3.03 -1.99 23.63
N GLN A 24 -3.68 -3.10 23.23
CA GLN A 24 -3.58 -4.37 23.94
C GLN A 24 -2.17 -4.98 23.80
N ALA A 25 -1.55 -4.86 22.63
CA ALA A 25 -0.17 -5.31 22.41
C ALA A 25 0.83 -4.56 23.28
N LEU A 26 0.73 -3.23 23.38
CA LEU A 26 1.60 -2.42 24.25
C LEU A 26 1.42 -2.75 25.74
N LYS A 27 0.18 -2.95 26.21
CA LYS A 27 -0.10 -3.40 27.57
C LYS A 27 0.49 -4.78 27.84
N MET A 28 0.35 -5.71 26.88
CA MET A 28 0.94 -7.04 26.96
C MET A 28 2.46 -6.98 27.06
N LEU A 29 3.11 -6.22 26.17
CA LEU A 29 4.57 -6.08 26.15
C LEU A 29 5.08 -5.47 27.48
N ARG A 30 4.41 -4.43 27.99
CA ARG A 30 4.74 -3.85 29.30
C ARG A 30 4.61 -4.88 30.41
N ALA A 31 3.52 -5.65 30.44
CA ALA A 31 3.29 -6.68 31.46
C ALA A 31 4.35 -7.79 31.44
N LYS A 32 4.99 -8.01 30.27
CA LYS A 32 6.05 -8.99 30.04
C LYS A 32 7.47 -8.41 30.18
N GLY A 33 7.63 -7.13 30.47
CA GLY A 33 8.91 -6.46 30.58
C GLY A 33 9.59 -6.15 29.23
N ASP A 34 8.87 -6.30 28.13
CA ASP A 34 9.34 -5.93 26.79
C ASP A 34 9.18 -4.43 26.52
N GLN A 35 10.02 -3.87 25.67
CA GLN A 35 10.01 -2.48 25.29
C GLN A 35 9.40 -2.29 23.91
N ALA A 36 8.79 -1.14 23.67
CA ALA A 36 8.33 -0.77 22.34
C ALA A 36 8.42 0.75 22.13
N PHE A 37 8.47 1.15 20.85
CA PHE A 37 8.12 2.49 20.42
C PHE A 37 7.22 2.38 19.19
N VAL A 38 6.35 3.37 19.02
CA VAL A 38 5.32 3.37 17.98
C VAL A 38 5.49 4.58 17.09
N LEU A 39 5.57 4.37 15.80
CA LEU A 39 5.47 5.42 14.80
C LEU A 39 4.04 5.45 14.26
N VAL A 40 3.39 6.61 14.33
CA VAL A 40 2.01 6.76 13.85
C VAL A 40 1.85 8.01 13.01
N THR A 41 1.13 7.90 11.88
CA THR A 41 0.77 9.07 11.08
C THR A 41 -0.27 9.92 11.81
N ASP A 42 0.02 11.21 11.97
CA ASP A 42 -0.91 12.16 12.60
C ASP A 42 -0.76 13.53 11.97
N ASN A 43 -1.70 13.90 11.11
CA ASN A 43 -1.69 15.20 10.44
C ASN A 43 -2.14 16.37 11.34
N GLY A 44 -2.51 16.08 12.60
CA GLY A 44 -2.82 17.09 13.62
C GLY A 44 -1.59 17.69 14.30
N VAL A 45 -0.41 17.07 14.14
CA VAL A 45 0.86 17.62 14.65
C VAL A 45 1.54 18.48 13.58
N GLU A 46 2.36 19.46 13.99
CA GLU A 46 3.03 20.36 13.04
C GLU A 46 4.03 19.59 12.16
N LYS A 47 4.96 18.87 12.76
CA LYS A 47 5.92 17.99 12.06
C LYS A 47 6.04 16.64 12.74
N LEU A 48 6.52 16.63 13.97
CA LEU A 48 6.76 15.45 14.77
C LEU A 48 6.45 15.76 16.25
N LYS A 49 5.81 14.81 16.94
CA LYS A 49 5.54 14.88 18.38
C LYS A 49 5.88 13.55 19.03
N ILE A 50 6.60 13.58 20.14
CA ILE A 50 6.87 12.39 20.95
C ILE A 50 6.10 12.51 22.26
N GLU A 51 5.39 11.45 22.63
CA GLU A 51 4.62 11.34 23.87
C GLU A 51 4.74 9.93 24.46
N LYS A 52 4.26 9.72 25.70
CA LYS A 52 4.29 8.41 26.34
C LYS A 52 2.89 7.81 26.44
N TYR A 53 2.80 6.51 26.19
CA TYR A 53 1.61 5.70 26.44
C TYR A 53 2.02 4.36 27.05
N GLU A 54 1.48 4.03 28.22
CA GLU A 54 1.82 2.80 28.96
C GLU A 54 3.34 2.59 29.14
N GLY A 55 4.12 3.67 29.26
CA GLY A 55 5.57 3.62 29.37
C GLY A 55 6.35 3.54 28.06
N HIS A 56 5.68 3.36 26.94
CA HIS A 56 6.25 3.29 25.59
C HIS A 56 6.27 4.65 24.90
N ASP A 57 7.23 4.87 23.99
CA ASP A 57 7.32 6.09 23.20
C ASP A 57 6.37 6.02 21.99
N ILE A 58 5.55 7.07 21.82
CA ILE A 58 4.68 7.24 20.67
C ILE A 58 5.19 8.43 19.86
N ILE A 59 5.62 8.18 18.64
CA ILE A 59 6.17 9.16 17.71
C ILE A 59 5.10 9.47 16.66
N ARG A 60 4.48 10.64 16.76
CA ARG A 60 3.48 11.12 15.78
C ARG A 60 4.15 11.94 14.71
N VAL A 61 3.83 11.66 13.46
CA VAL A 61 4.46 12.33 12.30
C VAL A 61 3.41 12.85 11.33
N ASN A 62 3.60 14.12 10.89
CA ASN A 62 2.75 14.75 9.89
C ASN A 62 3.24 14.39 8.48
N VAL A 63 2.40 13.67 7.74
CA VAL A 63 2.67 13.27 6.35
C VAL A 63 2.37 14.39 5.36
N VAL A 64 1.26 15.11 5.55
CA VAL A 64 0.81 16.17 4.62
C VAL A 64 1.79 17.34 4.54
N GLY A 65 2.46 17.63 5.65
CA GLY A 65 3.50 18.69 5.72
C GLY A 65 4.81 18.31 5.02
N HIS A 66 5.02 17.05 4.68
CA HIS A 66 6.24 16.59 4.05
C HIS A 66 6.22 16.85 2.52
N PRO A 67 7.32 17.36 1.90
CA PRO A 67 7.36 17.67 0.46
C PRO A 67 6.96 16.50 -0.44
N VAL A 68 7.34 15.28 -0.08
CA VAL A 68 7.07 14.07 -0.84
C VAL A 68 5.57 13.75 -0.98
N ALA A 69 4.72 14.25 -0.07
CA ALA A 69 3.27 14.05 -0.15
C ALA A 69 2.65 14.67 -1.41
N ARG A 70 3.30 15.70 -1.97
CA ARG A 70 2.85 16.37 -3.20
C ARG A 70 3.11 15.56 -4.45
N THR A 71 4.15 14.73 -4.44
CA THR A 71 4.59 13.91 -5.57
C THR A 71 4.00 12.51 -5.57
N MET A 72 3.90 11.89 -4.39
CA MET A 72 3.53 10.46 -4.29
C MET A 72 2.07 10.21 -3.94
N GLY A 73 1.32 11.23 -3.51
CA GLY A 73 0.03 11.02 -2.86
C GLY A 73 0.19 10.51 -1.41
N TYR A 74 -0.92 10.53 -0.66
CA TYR A 74 -0.87 10.40 0.80
C TYR A 74 -0.27 9.08 1.29
N TRP A 75 -0.75 7.92 0.83
CA TRP A 75 -0.35 6.63 1.41
C TRP A 75 1.07 6.21 1.05
N ALA A 76 1.51 6.48 -0.18
CA ALA A 76 2.89 6.25 -0.57
C ALA A 76 3.83 7.19 0.19
N ALA A 77 3.45 8.47 0.33
CA ALA A 77 4.19 9.42 1.17
C ALA A 77 4.21 9.01 2.64
N ALA A 78 3.10 8.47 3.18
CA ALA A 78 3.05 7.96 4.54
C ALA A 78 4.08 6.84 4.77
N SER A 79 4.12 5.86 3.86
CA SER A 79 5.13 4.81 3.92
C SER A 79 6.57 5.34 3.84
N TYR A 80 6.83 6.32 2.95
CA TYR A 80 8.15 6.94 2.82
C TYR A 80 8.56 7.70 4.09
N VAL A 81 7.68 8.57 4.58
CA VAL A 81 7.91 9.36 5.81
C VAL A 81 8.08 8.46 7.03
N MET A 82 7.32 7.34 7.09
CA MET A 82 7.51 6.35 8.15
C MET A 82 8.88 5.69 8.10
N ALA A 83 9.40 5.35 6.92
CA ALA A 83 10.74 4.80 6.78
C ALA A 83 11.81 5.81 7.21
N GLU A 84 11.70 7.09 6.82
CA GLU A 84 12.61 8.14 7.29
C GLU A 84 12.54 8.35 8.81
N THR A 85 11.31 8.38 9.34
CA THR A 85 11.09 8.52 10.79
C THR A 85 11.66 7.33 11.56
N LEU A 86 11.54 6.11 11.01
CA LEU A 86 12.13 4.90 11.60
C LEU A 86 13.67 5.00 11.65
N ALA A 87 14.32 5.46 10.59
CA ALA A 87 15.77 5.66 10.59
C ALA A 87 16.20 6.66 11.68
N ASN A 88 15.46 7.76 11.82
CA ASN A 88 15.70 8.74 12.89
C ASN A 88 15.43 8.17 14.28
N ALA A 89 14.37 7.38 14.46
CA ALA A 89 14.07 6.72 15.72
C ALA A 89 15.14 5.68 16.10
N ILE A 90 15.68 4.96 15.12
CA ILE A 90 16.81 4.04 15.35
C ILE A 90 18.05 4.81 15.82
N ALA A 91 18.33 5.97 15.27
CA ALA A 91 19.45 6.81 15.72
C ALA A 91 19.25 7.32 17.16
N MET A 92 18.00 7.59 17.57
CA MET A 92 17.69 8.08 18.94
C MET A 92 17.59 6.96 19.96
N PHE A 93 16.92 5.85 19.63
CA PHE A 93 16.56 4.80 20.59
C PHE A 93 17.39 3.52 20.43
N GLY A 94 18.22 3.41 19.40
CA GLY A 94 18.93 2.21 19.02
C GLY A 94 18.09 1.25 18.14
N MET A 95 18.79 0.27 17.56
CA MET A 95 18.18 -0.73 16.68
C MET A 95 17.11 -1.54 17.42
N PRO A 96 15.88 -1.66 16.89
CA PRO A 96 14.89 -2.57 17.46
C PRO A 96 15.23 -4.03 17.12
N ASP A 97 14.81 -4.97 17.96
CA ASP A 97 14.95 -6.41 17.65
C ASP A 97 14.02 -6.82 16.49
N VAL A 98 12.87 -6.14 16.36
CA VAL A 98 11.90 -6.35 15.28
C VAL A 98 11.12 -5.06 14.99
N VAL A 99 10.85 -4.84 13.71
CA VAL A 99 9.88 -3.85 13.23
C VAL A 99 8.59 -4.59 12.87
N GLU A 100 7.47 -4.20 13.48
CA GLU A 100 6.16 -4.74 13.20
C GLU A 100 5.27 -3.68 12.57
N SER A 101 4.80 -3.93 11.35
CA SER A 101 3.91 -3.01 10.63
C SER A 101 2.51 -3.61 10.47
N CYS A 102 1.49 -2.76 10.56
CA CYS A 102 0.19 -3.13 10.05
C CYS A 102 0.23 -3.30 8.53
N ASP A 103 -0.68 -4.11 8.00
CA ASP A 103 -0.80 -4.44 6.58
C ASP A 103 -1.47 -3.34 5.74
N GLY A 104 -2.31 -2.50 6.35
CA GLY A 104 -3.13 -1.52 5.63
C GLY A 104 -2.32 -0.50 4.85
N PHE A 105 -2.74 -0.22 3.63
CA PHE A 105 -2.17 0.77 2.71
C PHE A 105 -0.70 0.55 2.34
N GLY A 106 -0.13 -0.61 2.63
CA GLY A 106 1.28 -0.89 2.37
C GLY A 106 2.25 -0.01 3.17
N LEU A 107 1.94 0.27 4.43
CA LEU A 107 2.69 1.23 5.25
C LEU A 107 4.17 0.89 5.40
N ALA A 108 4.54 -0.40 5.40
CA ALA A 108 5.94 -0.85 5.44
C ALA A 108 6.65 -0.83 4.08
N TYR A 109 6.00 -0.42 2.98
CA TYR A 109 6.53 -0.57 1.63
C TYR A 109 7.95 0.00 1.49
N PHE A 110 8.19 1.26 1.86
CA PHE A 110 9.51 1.86 1.74
C PHE A 110 10.51 1.37 2.79
N THR A 111 10.08 0.96 3.97
CA THR A 111 10.95 0.29 4.95
C THR A 111 11.48 -1.02 4.37
N LEU A 112 10.63 -1.83 3.76
CA LEU A 112 10.99 -3.10 3.13
C LEU A 112 11.76 -2.89 1.83
N GLN A 113 11.38 -1.92 0.99
CA GLN A 113 12.11 -1.62 -0.23
C GLN A 113 13.55 -1.17 0.08
N ARG A 114 13.75 -0.26 1.06
CA ARG A 114 15.08 0.15 1.52
C ARG A 114 15.88 -1.02 2.11
N LYS A 115 15.21 -1.93 2.85
CA LYS A 115 15.85 -3.16 3.32
C LYS A 115 16.38 -4.00 2.16
N HIS A 116 15.52 -4.32 1.19
CA HIS A 116 15.89 -5.15 0.05
C HIS A 116 16.78 -4.43 -0.97
N THR A 117 16.86 -3.10 -0.95
CA THR A 117 17.86 -2.33 -1.71
C THR A 117 19.12 -2.04 -0.90
N LEU A 118 19.37 -2.81 0.17
CA LEU A 118 20.58 -2.89 0.96
C LEU A 118 20.99 -1.57 1.65
N GLU A 119 20.03 -0.69 1.90
CA GLU A 119 20.29 0.60 2.53
C GLU A 119 20.44 0.47 4.05
N THR A 120 21.50 1.03 4.62
CA THR A 120 21.70 1.14 6.07
C THR A 120 20.77 2.23 6.65
N PRO A 121 20.09 2.02 7.80
CA PRO A 121 20.15 0.82 8.66
C PRO A 121 19.13 -0.28 8.28
N PHE A 122 18.35 -0.13 7.21
CA PHE A 122 17.21 -0.98 6.89
C PHE A 122 17.59 -2.42 6.56
N ARG A 123 18.73 -2.65 5.90
CA ARG A 123 19.19 -3.98 5.44
C ARG A 123 19.27 -5.01 6.56
N ASP A 124 19.54 -4.55 7.78
CA ASP A 124 19.76 -5.41 8.95
C ASP A 124 18.49 -5.56 9.82
N LEU A 125 17.40 -4.87 9.47
CA LEU A 125 16.13 -4.94 10.20
C LEU A 125 15.45 -6.29 10.01
N LYS A 126 14.87 -6.82 11.08
CA LYS A 126 13.86 -7.87 11.02
C LYS A 126 12.49 -7.21 10.92
N VAL A 127 11.78 -7.41 9.82
CA VAL A 127 10.51 -6.75 9.55
C VAL A 127 9.40 -7.78 9.43
N VAL A 128 8.39 -7.67 10.29
CA VAL A 128 7.18 -8.49 10.23
C VAL A 128 5.97 -7.62 9.86
N VAL A 129 5.02 -8.20 9.15
CA VAL A 129 3.74 -7.57 8.83
C VAL A 129 2.64 -8.31 9.58
N THR A 130 1.80 -7.59 10.31
CA THR A 130 0.63 -8.17 10.97
C THR A 130 -0.61 -7.97 10.12
N ALA A 131 -1.21 -9.08 9.70
CA ALA A 131 -2.36 -9.11 8.78
C ALA A 131 -3.66 -8.80 9.53
N HIS A 132 -4.06 -7.54 9.59
CA HIS A 132 -5.34 -7.11 10.17
C HIS A 132 -6.50 -7.17 9.19
N THR A 133 -6.32 -7.00 7.97
CA THR A 133 -7.13 -7.11 6.74
C THR A 133 -6.72 -5.98 5.80
N PRO A 134 -5.97 -6.27 4.76
CA PRO A 134 -5.51 -5.25 3.81
C PRO A 134 -6.66 -4.54 3.13
N CYS A 135 -6.48 -3.25 2.83
CA CYS A 135 -7.52 -2.41 2.26
C CYS A 135 -7.99 -2.92 0.89
N SER A 136 -7.08 -3.46 0.09
CA SER A 136 -7.41 -4.04 -1.21
C SER A 136 -8.27 -5.32 -1.11
N LEU A 137 -8.13 -6.08 -0.02
CA LEU A 137 -8.97 -7.23 0.25
C LEU A 137 -10.38 -6.78 0.68
N ILE A 138 -10.49 -5.73 1.49
CA ILE A 138 -11.77 -5.10 1.84
C ILE A 138 -12.45 -4.56 0.57
N ASP A 139 -11.72 -3.89 -0.31
CA ASP A 139 -12.25 -3.41 -1.60
C ASP A 139 -12.82 -4.57 -2.43
N LYS A 140 -12.09 -5.69 -2.52
CA LYS A 140 -12.59 -6.91 -3.19
C LYS A 140 -13.87 -7.44 -2.54
N TRP A 141 -13.93 -7.54 -1.22
CA TRP A 141 -15.11 -8.04 -0.49
C TRP A 141 -16.33 -7.12 -0.64
N THR A 142 -16.10 -5.82 -0.85
CA THR A 142 -17.15 -4.81 -1.06
C THR A 142 -17.45 -4.55 -2.53
N GLY A 143 -16.86 -5.31 -3.46
CA GLY A 143 -17.11 -5.20 -4.90
C GLY A 143 -16.50 -3.95 -5.55
N LYS A 144 -15.54 -3.30 -4.89
CA LYS A 144 -14.82 -2.14 -5.45
C LYS A 144 -13.65 -2.60 -6.30
N SER A 145 -13.45 -1.95 -7.45
CA SER A 145 -12.32 -2.23 -8.32
C SER A 145 -11.04 -1.65 -7.73
N TRP A 146 -10.01 -2.47 -7.61
CA TRP A 146 -8.67 -2.06 -7.24
C TRP A 146 -7.87 -1.46 -8.41
N HIS A 147 -8.36 -1.55 -9.65
CA HIS A 147 -7.67 -1.01 -10.82
C HIS A 147 -7.67 0.53 -10.89
N ALA A 148 -8.57 1.19 -10.15
CA ALA A 148 -8.60 2.64 -10.09
C ALA A 148 -7.46 3.20 -9.24
N LEU A 149 -6.77 4.26 -9.72
CA LEU A 149 -5.80 5.01 -8.93
C LEU A 149 -6.51 5.78 -7.80
N PRO A 150 -5.93 5.89 -6.61
CA PRO A 150 -4.65 5.33 -6.16
C PRO A 150 -4.74 3.89 -5.61
N ARG A 151 -5.92 3.23 -5.62
CA ARG A 151 -6.13 1.88 -5.08
C ARG A 151 -5.23 0.83 -5.70
N TYR A 152 -4.91 0.98 -6.98
CA TYR A 152 -3.96 0.12 -7.67
C TYR A 152 -2.64 0.06 -6.90
N TRP A 153 -2.06 1.22 -6.57
CA TRP A 153 -0.80 1.29 -5.84
C TRP A 153 -0.93 0.83 -4.38
N THR A 154 -2.08 1.05 -3.74
CA THR A 154 -2.35 0.49 -2.42
C THR A 154 -2.22 -1.03 -2.46
N ARG A 155 -2.86 -1.69 -3.45
CA ARG A 155 -2.77 -3.15 -3.61
C ARG A 155 -1.33 -3.61 -3.89
N GLU A 156 -0.63 -2.97 -4.82
CA GLU A 156 0.75 -3.33 -5.16
C GLU A 156 1.67 -3.19 -3.93
N SER A 157 1.52 -2.12 -3.17
CA SER A 157 2.29 -1.89 -1.94
C SER A 157 1.97 -2.92 -0.85
N GLU A 158 0.70 -3.27 -0.66
CA GLU A 158 0.28 -4.32 0.28
C GLU A 158 0.84 -5.69 -0.12
N MET A 159 0.74 -6.06 -1.40
CA MET A 159 1.30 -7.31 -1.93
C MET A 159 2.82 -7.37 -1.72
N PHE A 160 3.53 -6.27 -2.01
CA PHE A 160 4.97 -6.20 -1.77
C PHE A 160 5.29 -6.38 -0.28
N CYS A 161 4.55 -5.72 0.61
CA CYS A 161 4.76 -5.84 2.06
C CYS A 161 4.65 -7.28 2.53
N PHE A 162 3.66 -8.05 2.07
CA PHE A 162 3.53 -9.46 2.44
C PHE A 162 4.66 -10.32 1.88
N LYS A 163 5.07 -10.11 0.64
CA LYS A 163 6.14 -10.91 0.01
C LYS A 163 7.53 -10.56 0.50
N ALA A 164 7.74 -9.32 0.88
CA ALA A 164 9.05 -8.78 1.29
C ALA A 164 9.30 -8.87 2.80
N ALA A 165 8.28 -9.08 3.62
CA ALA A 165 8.43 -9.26 5.05
C ALA A 165 9.18 -10.56 5.39
N ASP A 166 9.96 -10.53 6.47
CA ASP A 166 10.62 -11.74 6.97
C ASP A 166 9.62 -12.75 7.51
N MET A 167 8.42 -12.28 7.90
CA MET A 167 7.30 -13.10 8.37
C MET A 167 6.00 -12.30 8.34
N VAL A 168 4.88 -12.99 8.18
CA VAL A 168 3.54 -12.43 8.35
C VAL A 168 2.88 -13.05 9.58
N LEU A 169 2.53 -12.21 10.55
CA LEU A 169 1.71 -12.59 11.70
C LEU A 169 0.24 -12.43 11.32
N ALA A 170 -0.59 -13.38 11.68
CA ALA A 170 -2.02 -13.33 11.36
C ALA A 170 -2.87 -13.81 12.55
N PRO A 171 -3.96 -13.10 12.89
CA PRO A 171 -4.77 -13.45 14.06
C PRO A 171 -5.74 -14.61 13.79
N SER A 172 -5.92 -15.04 12.53
CA SER A 172 -6.79 -16.13 12.17
C SER A 172 -6.24 -16.95 11.00
N GLN A 173 -6.58 -18.24 10.97
CA GLN A 173 -6.29 -19.09 9.81
C GLN A 173 -7.08 -18.63 8.58
N PHE A 174 -8.30 -18.13 8.81
CA PHE A 174 -9.15 -17.56 7.76
C PHE A 174 -8.42 -16.48 6.93
N ILE A 175 -7.75 -15.52 7.58
CA ILE A 175 -7.05 -14.46 6.83
C ILE A 175 -5.80 -14.98 6.12
N ILE A 176 -5.09 -15.95 6.71
CA ILE A 176 -3.95 -16.62 6.04
C ILE A 176 -4.42 -17.25 4.72
N ASP A 177 -5.52 -17.99 4.75
CA ASP A 177 -6.05 -18.68 3.57
C ASP A 177 -6.53 -17.70 2.50
N GLN A 178 -7.17 -16.59 2.92
CA GLN A 178 -7.57 -15.52 1.99
C GLN A 178 -6.33 -14.86 1.33
N LEU A 179 -5.29 -14.54 2.11
CA LEU A 179 -4.09 -13.89 1.59
C LEU A 179 -3.30 -14.79 0.64
N LYS A 180 -3.18 -16.07 0.95
CA LYS A 180 -2.50 -17.03 0.06
C LYS A 180 -3.13 -17.08 -1.33
N VAL A 181 -4.46 -17.02 -1.39
CA VAL A 181 -5.21 -17.02 -2.67
C VAL A 181 -5.19 -15.65 -3.35
N ASP A 182 -5.51 -14.59 -2.61
CA ASP A 182 -5.79 -13.28 -3.18
C ASP A 182 -4.52 -12.47 -3.51
N PHE A 183 -3.40 -12.77 -2.84
CA PHE A 183 -2.11 -12.08 -3.01
C PHE A 183 -1.01 -12.99 -3.59
N GLU A 184 -1.35 -14.22 -3.99
CA GLU A 184 -0.38 -15.16 -4.56
C GLU A 184 0.89 -15.31 -3.69
N CYS A 185 0.69 -15.38 -2.37
CA CYS A 185 1.78 -15.42 -1.39
C CYS A 185 1.82 -16.77 -0.63
N ALA A 186 1.68 -17.87 -1.36
CA ALA A 186 1.72 -19.22 -0.78
C ALA A 186 3.06 -19.52 -0.07
N ASP A 187 4.17 -18.97 -0.58
CA ASP A 187 5.51 -19.21 -0.08
C ASP A 187 5.92 -18.26 1.08
N VAL A 188 5.06 -17.31 1.45
CA VAL A 188 5.32 -16.40 2.57
C VAL A 188 5.21 -17.14 3.90
N PRO A 189 6.14 -16.92 4.85
CA PRO A 189 6.10 -17.56 6.16
C PRO A 189 5.02 -16.93 7.05
N PHE A 190 3.82 -17.49 7.03
CA PHE A 190 2.74 -17.10 7.94
C PHE A 190 2.86 -17.77 9.30
N ARG A 191 2.51 -17.02 10.36
CA ARG A 191 2.35 -17.55 11.72
C ARG A 191 1.05 -17.06 12.34
N LEU A 192 0.30 -18.01 12.91
CA LEU A 192 -0.92 -17.70 13.65
C LEU A 192 -0.56 -17.14 15.03
N VAL A 193 -0.89 -15.87 15.26
CA VAL A 193 -0.73 -15.18 16.53
C VAL A 193 -2.01 -14.39 16.78
N ARG A 194 -2.82 -14.85 17.75
CA ARG A 194 -4.12 -14.26 18.06
C ARG A 194 -3.99 -12.81 18.49
N ASN A 195 -5.08 -12.06 18.35
CA ASN A 195 -5.18 -10.72 18.90
C ASN A 195 -5.10 -10.76 20.44
N PRO A 196 -4.17 -10.02 21.09
CA PRO A 196 -4.05 -10.03 22.54
C PRO A 196 -5.26 -9.34 23.17
N TYR A 197 -5.81 -9.97 24.21
CA TYR A 197 -6.88 -9.38 25.00
C TYR A 197 -6.84 -9.89 26.44
N GLN A 198 -6.86 -8.97 27.37
CA GLN A 198 -7.05 -9.29 28.79
C GLN A 198 -8.29 -8.53 29.26
N ALA A 199 -9.30 -9.27 29.68
CA ALA A 199 -10.46 -8.66 30.31
C ALA A 199 -10.00 -7.93 31.54
N ILE A 200 -10.26 -6.64 31.65
CA ILE A 200 -10.20 -5.93 32.93
C ILE A 200 -11.43 -6.43 33.66
N LEU A 201 -11.25 -7.46 34.47
CA LEU A 201 -12.19 -7.76 35.53
C LEU A 201 -12.13 -6.53 36.43
N ALA A 202 -13.02 -5.56 36.23
CA ALA A 202 -13.39 -4.68 37.32
C ALA A 202 -13.87 -5.63 38.39
N MET A 203 -13.02 -5.87 39.40
CA MET A 203 -13.46 -6.51 40.62
C MET A 203 -14.61 -5.65 41.13
N ALA A 204 -15.84 -6.13 40.99
CA ALA A 204 -16.91 -5.64 41.80
C ALA A 204 -16.43 -5.93 43.21
N ASP A 205 -16.27 -4.88 44.02
CA ASP A 205 -15.79 -4.91 45.39
C ASP A 205 -16.72 -5.74 46.33
N ASP A 206 -17.77 -6.34 45.77
CA ASP A 206 -18.86 -6.98 46.50
C ASP A 206 -18.99 -8.50 46.26
N GLY A 207 -17.97 -9.19 45.79
CA GLY A 207 -17.97 -10.67 45.73
C GLY A 207 -19.06 -11.33 44.86
N ASN A 208 -19.92 -10.57 44.22
CA ASN A 208 -20.93 -11.07 43.28
C ASN A 208 -20.36 -11.18 41.87
N SER A 209 -20.31 -12.38 41.34
CA SER A 209 -19.87 -12.65 40.00
C SER A 209 -20.71 -11.82 39.02
N LEU A 210 -20.08 -11.19 38.01
CA LEU A 210 -20.74 -10.45 36.88
C LEU A 210 -21.86 -11.27 36.17
N ALA A 211 -21.93 -12.57 36.43
CA ALA A 211 -23.02 -13.46 36.00
C ALA A 211 -24.37 -13.14 36.68
N GLU A 212 -24.40 -12.41 37.81
CA GLU A 212 -25.64 -12.05 38.47
C GLU A 212 -26.27 -10.73 37.98
N GLU A 213 -25.49 -9.81 37.46
CA GLU A 213 -26.00 -8.57 36.84
C GLU A 213 -26.58 -8.74 35.43
N VAL A 214 -26.31 -9.84 34.75
CA VAL A 214 -27.00 -10.25 33.49
C VAL A 214 -28.44 -10.73 33.77
N SER A 215 -29.04 -10.34 34.89
CA SER A 215 -30.49 -10.43 35.05
C SER A 215 -31.13 -9.38 34.11
N VAL A 216 -31.49 -9.77 32.88
CA VAL A 216 -32.61 -9.15 32.20
C VAL A 216 -33.63 -8.82 33.26
N SER A 217 -33.99 -7.55 33.41
CA SER A 217 -35.01 -7.08 34.32
C SER A 217 -36.22 -8.02 34.17
N THR A 218 -36.35 -8.92 35.12
CA THR A 218 -37.43 -9.89 35.16
C THR A 218 -38.75 -9.25 35.66
N ASP A 219 -38.73 -7.92 35.80
CA ASP A 219 -39.92 -7.18 36.22
C ASP A 219 -40.93 -6.92 35.06
N GLY A 220 -40.63 -7.43 33.85
CA GLY A 220 -41.54 -7.32 32.69
C GLY A 220 -41.67 -5.91 32.11
N SER A 221 -40.95 -4.92 32.61
CA SER A 221 -41.13 -3.51 32.23
C SER A 221 -40.49 -3.16 30.88
N LYS A 222 -39.50 -3.90 30.43
CA LYS A 222 -38.80 -3.66 29.13
C LYS A 222 -38.59 -4.96 28.33
N PRO A 223 -38.86 -4.95 27.02
CA PRO A 223 -38.62 -6.13 26.19
C PRO A 223 -37.14 -6.48 26.12
N PRO A 224 -36.75 -7.77 26.04
CA PRO A 224 -35.39 -8.20 25.79
C PRO A 224 -34.91 -7.68 24.43
N TYR A 225 -33.59 -7.62 24.23
CA TYR A 225 -33.03 -7.11 22.97
C TYR A 225 -31.72 -7.79 22.58
N TYR A 226 -31.44 -7.73 21.29
CA TYR A 226 -30.16 -8.10 20.68
C TYR A 226 -29.40 -6.84 20.25
N VAL A 227 -28.08 -6.90 20.28
CA VAL A 227 -27.23 -5.78 19.88
C VAL A 227 -26.45 -6.14 18.61
N PHE A 228 -26.57 -5.31 17.58
CA PHE A 228 -25.63 -5.23 16.49
C PHE A 228 -24.65 -4.09 16.80
N GLY A 229 -23.35 -4.41 16.97
CA GLY A 229 -22.31 -3.47 17.38
C GLY A 229 -21.16 -3.37 16.37
N SER A 230 -21.46 -2.87 15.17
CA SER A 230 -20.48 -2.73 14.09
C SER A 230 -20.89 -1.61 13.13
N ARG A 231 -20.01 -1.23 12.19
CA ARG A 231 -20.40 -0.30 11.11
C ARG A 231 -21.68 -0.80 10.41
N VAL A 232 -22.65 0.09 10.20
CA VAL A 232 -23.87 -0.23 9.45
C VAL A 232 -23.52 -0.24 7.96
N ALA A 233 -23.05 -1.38 7.49
CA ALA A 233 -22.54 -1.60 6.13
C ALA A 233 -23.04 -2.94 5.60
N LEU A 234 -23.21 -3.08 4.26
CA LEU A 234 -23.70 -4.32 3.65
C LEU A 234 -22.81 -5.52 3.97
N TRP A 235 -21.49 -5.35 3.82
CA TRP A 235 -20.54 -6.45 4.07
C TRP A 235 -20.42 -6.85 5.54
N LYS A 236 -20.84 -5.96 6.46
CA LYS A 236 -21.00 -6.25 7.88
C LYS A 236 -22.31 -6.96 8.21
N GLY A 237 -23.15 -7.25 7.20
CA GLY A 237 -24.42 -7.97 7.33
C GLY A 237 -25.54 -7.18 8.02
N ALA A 238 -25.44 -5.85 8.08
CA ALA A 238 -26.45 -5.02 8.73
C ALA A 238 -27.85 -5.18 8.12
N LEU A 239 -27.94 -5.30 6.79
CA LEU A 239 -29.21 -5.52 6.10
C LEU A 239 -29.73 -6.95 6.30
N ASP A 240 -28.85 -7.95 6.38
CA ASP A 240 -29.23 -9.35 6.60
C ASP A 240 -29.88 -9.53 7.98
N VAL A 241 -29.31 -8.86 9.00
CA VAL A 241 -29.89 -8.84 10.35
C VAL A 241 -31.25 -8.13 10.35
N ALA A 242 -31.38 -6.99 9.68
CA ALA A 242 -32.68 -6.31 9.58
C ALA A 242 -33.74 -7.16 8.87
N ASN A 243 -33.36 -7.86 7.78
CA ASN A 243 -34.23 -8.83 7.10
C ASN A 243 -34.60 -10.02 8.02
N ALA A 244 -33.64 -10.53 8.79
CA ALA A 244 -33.87 -11.63 9.72
C ALA A 244 -34.83 -11.23 10.84
N PHE A 245 -34.69 -10.02 11.39
CA PHE A 245 -35.59 -9.53 12.44
C PHE A 245 -36.99 -9.26 11.93
N ASP A 246 -37.19 -8.77 10.71
CA ASP A 246 -38.53 -8.64 10.09
C ASP A 246 -39.20 -10.01 10.01
N ARG A 247 -38.48 -11.07 9.63
CA ARG A 247 -39.00 -12.43 9.62
C ARG A 247 -39.25 -12.97 11.04
N TYR A 248 -38.30 -12.81 11.96
CA TYR A 248 -38.39 -13.20 13.36
C TYR A 248 -39.64 -12.59 14.05
N TRP A 249 -39.91 -11.30 13.83
CA TRP A 249 -41.13 -10.66 14.39
C TRP A 249 -42.42 -11.18 13.76
N ARG A 250 -42.44 -11.54 12.49
CA ARG A 250 -43.60 -12.18 11.85
C ARG A 250 -43.83 -13.58 12.39
N GLU A 251 -42.82 -14.28 12.81
CA GLU A 251 -42.89 -15.61 13.46
C GLU A 251 -43.20 -15.52 14.96
N GLY A 252 -43.48 -14.31 15.48
CA GLY A 252 -43.93 -14.10 16.87
C GLY A 252 -42.82 -13.74 17.87
N GLY A 253 -41.61 -13.54 17.42
CA GLY A 253 -40.50 -13.08 18.22
C GLY A 253 -40.75 -11.71 18.87
N LYS A 254 -40.30 -11.52 20.13
CA LYS A 254 -40.63 -10.31 20.93
C LYS A 254 -39.42 -9.41 21.20
N ALA A 255 -38.20 -9.89 20.99
CA ALA A 255 -37.02 -9.10 21.31
C ALA A 255 -36.79 -7.93 20.34
N GLN A 256 -36.23 -6.85 20.83
CA GLN A 256 -35.82 -5.69 20.02
C GLN A 256 -34.47 -5.95 19.33
N LEU A 257 -34.25 -5.25 18.20
CA LEU A 257 -32.94 -5.08 17.59
C LEU A 257 -32.44 -3.66 17.86
N ARG A 258 -31.24 -3.54 18.46
CA ARG A 258 -30.53 -2.27 18.65
C ARG A 258 -29.26 -2.28 17.85
N MET A 259 -29.13 -1.34 16.90
CA MET A 259 -27.99 -1.25 16.00
C MET A 259 -27.13 -0.04 16.35
N PHE A 260 -25.86 -0.28 16.66
CA PHE A 260 -24.85 0.72 16.99
C PHE A 260 -23.71 0.66 15.97
N GLY A 261 -23.27 1.80 15.47
CA GLY A 261 -22.13 1.92 14.58
C GLY A 261 -22.24 3.07 13.60
N ALA A 262 -21.10 3.45 13.02
CA ALA A 262 -21.05 4.43 11.95
C ALA A 262 -21.81 3.92 10.71
N ASP A 263 -22.51 4.80 10.04
CA ASP A 263 -23.21 4.52 8.80
C ASP A 263 -22.27 4.43 7.60
N ALA A 264 -22.66 3.65 6.60
CA ALA A 264 -21.95 3.54 5.33
C ALA A 264 -22.86 3.91 4.15
N PRO A 265 -22.34 4.53 3.09
CA PRO A 265 -23.10 4.87 1.88
C PRO A 265 -23.23 3.65 0.95
N ASP A 266 -23.64 2.51 1.51
CA ASP A 266 -23.69 1.20 0.85
C ASP A 266 -25.09 0.85 0.28
N ALA A 267 -26.11 1.68 0.54
CA ALA A 267 -27.44 1.44 0.00
C ALA A 267 -27.51 1.72 -1.51
N PRO A 268 -28.54 1.20 -2.23
CA PRO A 268 -28.72 1.48 -3.64
C PRO A 268 -28.66 2.99 -3.95
N GLY A 269 -27.87 3.35 -4.97
CA GLY A 269 -27.60 4.74 -5.33
C GLY A 269 -26.56 5.44 -4.45
N GLY A 270 -25.82 4.71 -3.58
CA GLY A 270 -24.77 5.28 -2.72
C GLY A 270 -25.31 6.09 -1.54
N SER A 271 -26.56 5.86 -1.15
CA SER A 271 -27.18 6.52 0.00
C SER A 271 -26.85 5.83 1.33
N SER A 272 -27.22 6.46 2.45
CA SER A 272 -27.10 5.93 3.80
C SER A 272 -27.80 4.56 3.93
N LEU A 273 -27.04 3.54 4.39
CA LEU A 273 -27.65 2.23 4.64
C LEU A 273 -28.58 2.27 5.87
N SER A 274 -28.24 3.06 6.87
CA SER A 274 -29.11 3.29 8.04
C SER A 274 -30.45 3.90 7.65
N ASP A 275 -30.45 4.89 6.75
CA ASP A 275 -31.69 5.52 6.27
C ASP A 275 -32.50 4.57 5.38
N PHE A 276 -31.83 3.77 4.56
CA PHE A 276 -32.48 2.73 3.77
C PHE A 276 -33.15 1.68 4.66
N ILE A 277 -32.47 1.18 5.70
CA ILE A 277 -33.03 0.23 6.67
C ILE A 277 -34.21 0.88 7.42
N ARG A 278 -34.07 2.13 7.88
CA ARG A 278 -35.12 2.88 8.57
C ARG A 278 -36.37 3.01 7.69
N GLY A 279 -36.20 3.41 6.44
CA GLY A 279 -37.32 3.54 5.51
C GLY A 279 -38.01 2.21 5.19
N LYS A 280 -37.21 1.17 4.89
CA LYS A 280 -37.74 -0.16 4.56
C LYS A 280 -38.52 -0.81 5.71
N TYR A 281 -38.09 -0.57 6.95
CA TYR A 281 -38.67 -1.18 8.15
C TYR A 281 -39.34 -0.14 9.07
N ASN A 282 -39.91 0.94 8.50
CA ASN A 282 -40.47 2.07 9.25
C ASN A 282 -41.46 1.63 10.33
N ALA A 283 -42.36 0.69 10.02
CA ALA A 283 -43.35 0.19 11.00
C ALA A 283 -42.70 -0.44 12.25
N HIS A 284 -41.53 -1.10 12.09
CA HIS A 284 -40.80 -1.65 13.23
C HIS A 284 -40.00 -0.58 13.99
N VAL A 285 -39.59 0.49 13.30
CA VAL A 285 -38.93 1.64 13.94
C VAL A 285 -39.97 2.42 14.77
N GLU A 286 -41.14 2.73 14.22
CA GLU A 286 -42.24 3.41 14.94
C GLU A 286 -42.73 2.60 16.13
N ALA A 287 -42.77 1.27 16.02
CA ALA A 287 -43.15 0.38 17.12
C ALA A 287 -42.00 0.20 18.16
N GLY A 288 -40.86 0.84 17.99
CA GLY A 288 -39.69 0.75 18.89
C GLY A 288 -39.00 -0.61 18.88
N ARG A 289 -39.35 -1.53 17.95
CA ARG A 289 -38.75 -2.86 17.83
C ARG A 289 -37.37 -2.81 17.16
N LEU A 290 -37.18 -1.91 16.21
CA LEU A 290 -35.91 -1.62 15.54
C LEU A 290 -35.37 -0.25 15.95
N GLN A 291 -34.18 -0.19 16.52
CA GLN A 291 -33.55 1.05 16.98
C GLN A 291 -32.16 1.21 16.32
N LEU A 292 -31.96 2.33 15.60
CA LEU A 292 -30.68 2.69 14.97
C LEU A 292 -30.09 3.89 15.73
N HIS A 293 -29.04 3.64 16.51
CA HIS A 293 -28.45 4.61 17.45
C HIS A 293 -27.24 5.38 16.87
N GLY A 294 -26.66 4.93 15.73
CA GLY A 294 -25.42 5.51 15.22
C GLY A 294 -24.21 5.19 16.10
N LEU A 295 -23.22 6.09 16.09
CA LEU A 295 -22.04 5.95 16.96
C LEU A 295 -22.46 6.20 18.43
N ALA A 296 -22.02 5.30 19.31
CA ALA A 296 -22.16 5.43 20.76
C ALA A 296 -20.79 5.53 21.43
N ALA A 297 -20.73 6.12 22.61
CA ALA A 297 -19.54 6.07 23.44
C ALA A 297 -19.19 4.61 23.80
N PRO A 298 -17.90 4.27 23.91
CA PRO A 298 -17.45 2.89 24.18
C PRO A 298 -18.09 2.30 25.43
N GLU A 299 -18.24 3.09 26.50
CA GLU A 299 -18.83 2.68 27.77
C GLU A 299 -20.32 2.34 27.62
N GLU A 300 -21.06 3.16 26.85
CA GLU A 300 -22.48 2.91 26.60
C GLU A 300 -22.65 1.67 25.72
N LEU A 301 -21.85 1.50 24.68
CA LEU A 301 -21.90 0.29 23.85
C LEU A 301 -21.57 -0.97 24.67
N ALA A 302 -20.58 -0.90 25.55
CA ALA A 302 -20.24 -2.00 26.45
C ALA A 302 -21.38 -2.34 27.40
N ARG A 303 -22.06 -1.32 27.95
CA ARG A 303 -23.25 -1.48 28.78
C ARG A 303 -24.41 -2.13 28.02
N GLN A 304 -24.68 -1.66 26.81
CA GLN A 304 -25.74 -2.23 25.95
C GLN A 304 -25.47 -3.69 25.59
N LYS A 305 -24.21 -4.03 25.28
CA LYS A 305 -23.79 -5.41 25.01
C LYS A 305 -24.02 -6.31 26.25
N ARG A 306 -23.63 -5.87 27.44
CA ARG A 306 -23.77 -6.67 28.68
C ARG A 306 -25.23 -7.03 29.00
N LEU A 307 -26.17 -6.12 28.69
CA LEU A 307 -27.59 -6.29 29.00
C LEU A 307 -28.37 -6.97 27.86
N ALA A 308 -27.74 -7.26 26.74
CA ALA A 308 -28.38 -7.89 25.58
C ALA A 308 -28.50 -9.41 25.76
N LEU A 309 -29.48 -10.04 25.09
CA LEU A 309 -29.59 -11.48 24.96
C LEU A 309 -28.35 -12.07 24.28
N ALA A 310 -27.89 -11.41 23.19
CA ALA A 310 -26.67 -11.74 22.50
C ALA A 310 -26.14 -10.54 21.69
N LEU A 311 -24.83 -10.58 21.38
CA LEU A 311 -24.22 -9.75 20.34
C LEU A 311 -24.39 -10.43 18.97
N LEU A 312 -24.84 -9.69 17.97
CA LEU A 312 -24.97 -10.12 16.59
C LEU A 312 -23.74 -9.69 15.80
N HIS A 313 -23.03 -10.62 15.18
CA HIS A 313 -21.88 -10.36 14.32
C HIS A 313 -22.04 -11.05 12.95
N PRO A 314 -22.89 -10.49 12.06
CA PRO A 314 -23.30 -11.14 10.81
C PRO A 314 -22.39 -10.85 9.63
N SER A 315 -21.17 -10.38 9.87
CA SER A 315 -20.23 -10.00 8.80
C SER A 315 -20.09 -11.09 7.73
N HIS A 316 -20.18 -10.71 6.45
CA HIS A 316 -20.05 -11.67 5.34
C HIS A 316 -18.65 -12.28 5.29
N LYS A 317 -17.66 -11.48 5.64
CA LYS A 317 -16.26 -11.87 5.84
C LYS A 317 -15.67 -11.00 6.94
N GLU A 318 -14.86 -11.58 7.80
CA GLU A 318 -14.21 -10.87 8.90
C GLU A 318 -12.92 -11.59 9.28
N ASN A 319 -11.92 -10.86 9.76
CA ASN A 319 -10.71 -11.48 10.25
C ASN A 319 -10.92 -12.03 11.68
N LEU A 320 -10.46 -11.32 12.70
CA LEU A 320 -10.69 -11.67 14.11
C LEU A 320 -11.12 -10.40 14.87
N PRO A 321 -12.43 -10.11 14.96
CA PRO A 321 -12.93 -8.82 15.43
C PRO A 321 -12.85 -8.71 16.96
N TYR A 322 -12.28 -7.61 17.44
CA TYR A 322 -12.25 -7.29 18.87
C TYR A 322 -13.64 -7.25 19.49
N THR A 323 -14.65 -6.78 18.77
CA THR A 323 -16.04 -6.74 19.25
C THR A 323 -16.54 -8.10 19.72
N VAL A 324 -16.14 -9.19 19.06
CA VAL A 324 -16.47 -10.57 19.45
C VAL A 324 -15.61 -11.01 20.63
N ILE A 325 -14.28 -10.79 20.56
CA ILE A 325 -13.35 -11.12 21.65
C ILE A 325 -13.78 -10.46 22.96
N GLU A 326 -14.04 -9.15 22.94
CA GLU A 326 -14.47 -8.37 24.10
C GLU A 326 -15.76 -8.91 24.74
N HIS A 327 -16.74 -9.24 23.89
CA HIS A 327 -18.04 -9.71 24.36
C HIS A 327 -17.97 -11.13 24.92
N MET A 328 -17.23 -12.02 24.28
CA MET A 328 -16.99 -13.40 24.75
C MET A 328 -16.18 -13.38 26.06
N ALA A 329 -15.17 -12.50 26.16
CA ALA A 329 -14.31 -12.43 27.34
C ALA A 329 -15.06 -12.08 28.65
N VAL A 330 -16.17 -11.36 28.56
CA VAL A 330 -17.04 -11.02 29.69
C VAL A 330 -18.21 -12.00 29.86
N GLY A 331 -18.20 -13.12 29.16
CA GLY A 331 -19.24 -14.16 29.26
C GLY A 331 -20.53 -13.82 28.49
N GLY A 332 -20.48 -12.93 27.50
CA GLY A 332 -21.61 -12.63 26.64
C GLY A 332 -21.84 -13.67 25.55
N VAL A 333 -23.10 -13.92 25.21
CA VAL A 333 -23.47 -14.82 24.10
C VAL A 333 -23.26 -14.10 22.77
N VAL A 334 -22.65 -14.78 21.79
CA VAL A 334 -22.44 -14.27 20.44
C VAL A 334 -23.18 -15.12 19.42
N ILE A 335 -23.89 -14.47 18.50
CA ILE A 335 -24.48 -15.07 17.31
C ILE A 335 -23.72 -14.48 16.12
N ALA A 336 -22.89 -15.29 15.44
CA ALA A 336 -21.96 -14.82 14.42
C ALA A 336 -22.04 -15.63 13.13
N SER A 337 -21.61 -15.00 12.03
CA SER A 337 -21.40 -15.77 10.80
C SER A 337 -20.21 -16.74 10.95
N ALA A 338 -20.32 -17.92 10.32
CA ALA A 338 -19.26 -18.91 10.27
C ALA A 338 -18.13 -18.54 9.28
N ASN A 339 -18.23 -17.41 8.59
CA ASN A 339 -17.34 -17.02 7.50
C ASN A 339 -16.33 -15.96 7.95
N GLY A 340 -15.40 -16.34 8.78
CA GLY A 340 -14.36 -15.47 9.32
C GLY A 340 -13.62 -16.07 10.51
N GLY A 341 -12.58 -15.38 10.98
CA GLY A 341 -11.76 -15.82 12.11
C GLY A 341 -12.50 -15.90 13.44
N GLN A 342 -13.64 -15.21 13.61
CA GLN A 342 -14.50 -15.37 14.78
C GLN A 342 -15.00 -16.80 14.94
N ALA A 343 -15.20 -17.52 13.85
CA ALA A 343 -15.61 -18.94 13.90
C ALA A 343 -14.53 -19.86 14.50
N GLU A 344 -13.30 -19.41 14.55
CA GLU A 344 -12.19 -20.14 15.18
C GLU A 344 -12.20 -20.04 16.71
N LEU A 345 -12.94 -19.08 17.27
CA LEU A 345 -13.13 -18.91 18.71
C LEU A 345 -14.45 -19.53 19.21
N ILE A 346 -15.41 -19.79 18.31
CA ILE A 346 -16.77 -20.18 18.66
C ILE A 346 -17.01 -21.64 18.29
N VAL A 347 -17.35 -22.46 19.26
CA VAL A 347 -17.92 -23.79 19.05
C VAL A 347 -19.44 -23.64 19.05
N HIS A 348 -20.08 -23.95 17.90
CA HIS A 348 -21.52 -23.79 17.73
C HIS A 348 -22.31 -24.61 18.76
N GLY A 349 -23.22 -23.95 19.46
CA GLY A 349 -24.06 -24.55 20.50
C GLY A 349 -23.39 -24.63 21.89
N GLU A 350 -22.06 -24.45 21.99
CA GLU A 350 -21.34 -24.49 23.26
C GLU A 350 -20.89 -23.10 23.73
N SER A 351 -20.12 -22.39 22.91
CA SER A 351 -19.55 -21.08 23.26
C SER A 351 -20.13 -19.93 22.43
N GLY A 352 -21.17 -20.18 21.66
CA GLY A 352 -21.89 -19.23 20.84
C GLY A 352 -22.68 -19.93 19.75
N LEU A 353 -23.37 -19.15 18.90
CA LEU A 353 -24.16 -19.66 17.78
C LEU A 353 -23.56 -19.19 16.46
N LEU A 354 -23.34 -20.12 15.55
CA LEU A 354 -22.79 -19.84 14.19
C LEU A 354 -23.86 -20.11 13.14
N PHE A 355 -23.89 -19.27 12.10
CA PHE A 355 -24.74 -19.42 10.94
C PHE A 355 -23.97 -19.15 9.63
N PRO A 356 -24.35 -19.73 8.49
CA PRO A 356 -23.74 -19.43 7.20
C PRO A 356 -23.99 -17.95 6.82
N ALA A 357 -22.93 -17.23 6.39
CA ALA A 357 -23.07 -15.83 5.99
C ALA A 357 -24.17 -15.61 4.94
N LYS A 358 -24.87 -14.50 5.01
CA LYS A 358 -26.00 -14.11 4.14
C LYS A 358 -27.24 -15.03 4.24
N ASN A 359 -27.27 -15.98 5.15
CA ASN A 359 -28.42 -16.87 5.34
C ASN A 359 -29.38 -16.30 6.40
N VAL A 360 -30.37 -15.54 5.94
CA VAL A 360 -31.39 -14.89 6.79
C VAL A 360 -32.16 -15.93 7.62
N ALA A 361 -32.51 -17.09 7.05
CA ALA A 361 -33.23 -18.14 7.77
C ALA A 361 -32.41 -18.69 8.95
N ALA A 362 -31.13 -19.00 8.73
CA ALA A 362 -30.26 -19.48 9.79
C ALA A 362 -30.00 -18.45 10.89
N ILE A 363 -30.03 -17.13 10.56
CA ILE A 363 -30.01 -16.08 11.59
C ILE A 363 -31.27 -16.19 12.47
N VAL A 364 -32.45 -16.34 11.87
CA VAL A 364 -33.73 -16.46 12.60
C VAL A 364 -33.71 -17.70 13.50
N ASP A 365 -33.21 -18.84 12.99
CA ASP A 365 -33.07 -20.08 13.79
C ASP A 365 -32.18 -19.84 15.03
N CYS A 366 -31.04 -19.15 14.86
CA CYS A 366 -30.16 -18.78 15.98
C CYS A 366 -30.84 -17.82 16.97
N LEU A 367 -31.67 -16.87 16.51
CA LEU A 367 -32.42 -15.98 17.38
C LEU A 367 -33.41 -16.76 18.24
N HIS A 368 -34.20 -17.67 17.65
CA HIS A 368 -35.14 -18.53 18.37
C HIS A 368 -34.42 -19.48 19.33
N GLN A 369 -33.29 -20.07 18.92
CA GLN A 369 -32.48 -20.91 19.80
C GLN A 369 -31.94 -20.14 20.99
N CYS A 370 -31.45 -18.92 20.82
CA CYS A 370 -30.97 -18.06 21.90
C CYS A 370 -32.11 -17.64 22.85
N GLU A 371 -33.29 -17.32 22.32
CA GLU A 371 -34.46 -16.92 23.12
C GLU A 371 -35.03 -18.10 23.94
N ALA A 372 -34.98 -19.31 23.39
CA ALA A 372 -35.44 -20.53 24.07
C ALA A 372 -34.52 -20.98 25.21
N MET A 373 -33.26 -20.49 25.25
CA MET A 373 -32.36 -20.81 26.36
C MET A 373 -32.83 -20.13 27.64
N ASP A 374 -32.83 -20.89 28.74
CA ASP A 374 -33.01 -20.30 30.07
C ASP A 374 -31.77 -19.49 30.52
N LYS A 375 -31.87 -18.84 31.67
CA LYS A 375 -30.77 -18.05 32.24
C LYS A 375 -29.52 -18.91 32.47
N ALA A 376 -29.68 -20.13 32.96
CA ALA A 376 -28.58 -21.05 33.23
C ALA A 376 -27.85 -21.51 31.97
N GLY A 377 -28.58 -21.81 30.91
CA GLY A 377 -28.05 -22.18 29.58
C GLY A 377 -27.24 -21.02 28.96
N ARG A 378 -27.79 -19.80 28.96
CA ARG A 378 -27.03 -18.62 28.47
C ARG A 378 -25.78 -18.37 29.28
N ALA A 379 -25.84 -18.49 30.62
CA ALA A 379 -24.67 -18.32 31.48
C ALA A 379 -23.63 -19.44 31.24
N ALA A 380 -24.04 -20.67 30.97
CA ALA A 380 -23.13 -21.77 30.64
C ALA A 380 -22.41 -21.50 29.30
N MET A 381 -23.15 -21.08 28.26
CA MET A 381 -22.59 -20.70 26.98
C MET A 381 -21.61 -19.51 27.11
N GLY A 382 -21.96 -18.50 27.90
CA GLY A 382 -21.10 -17.36 28.18
C GLY A 382 -19.81 -17.75 28.91
N ARG A 383 -19.86 -18.65 29.89
CA ARG A 383 -18.64 -19.20 30.53
C ARG A 383 -17.74 -19.93 29.54
N ALA A 384 -18.32 -20.75 28.66
CA ALA A 384 -17.55 -21.43 27.62
C ALA A 384 -16.93 -20.44 26.62
N ALA A 385 -17.67 -19.37 26.26
CA ALA A 385 -17.15 -18.27 25.44
C ALA A 385 -15.94 -17.56 26.08
N ALA A 386 -16.07 -17.21 27.37
CA ALA A 386 -14.97 -16.58 28.12
C ALA A 386 -13.74 -17.50 28.25
N ALA A 387 -13.97 -18.80 28.49
CA ALA A 387 -12.88 -19.77 28.54
C ALA A 387 -12.15 -19.91 27.20
N SER A 388 -12.87 -19.91 26.07
CA SER A 388 -12.26 -19.96 24.73
C SER A 388 -11.34 -18.75 24.49
N VAL A 389 -11.81 -17.54 24.77
CA VAL A 389 -10.99 -16.31 24.64
C VAL A 389 -9.83 -16.32 25.64
N ALA A 390 -10.06 -16.70 26.89
CA ALA A 390 -9.01 -16.77 27.91
C ALA A 390 -7.91 -17.79 27.51
N ALA A 391 -8.24 -18.88 26.84
CA ALA A 391 -7.25 -19.84 26.38
C ALA A 391 -6.40 -19.34 25.22
N GLN A 392 -7.00 -18.59 24.26
CA GLN A 392 -6.37 -18.29 22.99
C GLN A 392 -5.85 -16.85 22.87
N CYS A 393 -6.48 -15.88 23.57
CA CYS A 393 -6.23 -14.45 23.39
C CYS A 393 -5.56 -13.79 24.62
N ASN A 394 -5.37 -14.51 25.75
CA ASN A 394 -4.72 -13.94 26.93
C ASN A 394 -3.28 -13.52 26.63
N TYR A 395 -2.74 -12.58 27.41
CA TYR A 395 -1.41 -12.04 27.20
C TYR A 395 -0.30 -13.09 27.24
N ASP A 396 -0.42 -14.13 28.10
CA ASP A 396 0.61 -15.18 28.22
C ASP A 396 0.67 -16.03 26.96
N ALA A 397 -0.48 -16.51 26.48
CA ALA A 397 -0.57 -17.34 25.29
C ALA A 397 -0.13 -16.57 24.02
N VAL A 398 -0.62 -15.35 23.85
CA VAL A 398 -0.30 -14.53 22.68
C VAL A 398 1.17 -14.11 22.70
N HIS A 399 1.71 -13.70 23.84
CA HIS A 399 3.12 -13.37 23.97
C HIS A 399 4.02 -14.57 23.67
N ALA A 400 3.71 -15.75 24.22
CA ALA A 400 4.45 -16.98 23.95
C ALA A 400 4.43 -17.35 22.45
N ALA A 401 3.25 -17.30 21.82
CA ALA A 401 3.12 -17.55 20.39
C ALA A 401 3.91 -16.55 19.54
N ARG A 402 3.87 -15.26 19.92
CA ARG A 402 4.63 -14.20 19.27
C ARG A 402 6.15 -14.40 19.42
N GLN A 403 6.63 -14.71 20.64
CA GLN A 403 8.05 -14.99 20.88
C GLN A 403 8.51 -16.22 20.08
N ALA A 404 7.74 -17.29 20.05
CA ALA A 404 8.05 -18.49 19.28
C ALA A 404 8.11 -18.20 17.77
N ALA A 405 7.22 -17.35 17.26
CA ALA A 405 7.25 -16.90 15.87
C ALA A 405 8.52 -16.09 15.56
N LEU A 406 8.88 -15.15 16.43
CA LEU A 406 10.00 -14.22 16.22
C LEU A 406 11.38 -14.84 16.49
N ALA A 407 11.46 -15.90 17.27
CA ALA A 407 12.73 -16.57 17.62
C ALA A 407 13.48 -17.14 16.38
N ASN A 408 12.73 -17.54 15.34
CA ASN A 408 13.25 -18.19 14.16
C ASN A 408 13.20 -17.28 12.91
N LEU A 409 13.21 -15.97 13.11
CA LEU A 409 13.28 -15.02 11.99
C LEU A 409 14.64 -15.07 11.32
N ASP A 410 14.67 -15.53 10.08
CA ASP A 410 15.82 -15.36 9.20
C ASP A 410 15.55 -14.16 8.27
N PRO A 411 16.25 -13.03 8.45
CA PRO A 411 16.05 -11.84 7.64
C PRO A 411 16.70 -11.95 6.24
N VAL A 412 17.31 -13.08 5.90
CA VAL A 412 18.08 -13.23 4.67
C VAL A 412 17.21 -13.81 3.55
N HIS A 413 16.62 -12.95 2.77
CA HIS A 413 15.99 -13.36 1.51
C HIS A 413 17.04 -13.71 0.46
N LYS A 414 16.92 -14.87 -0.17
CA LYS A 414 17.82 -15.31 -1.26
C LYS A 414 17.52 -14.57 -2.56
N ASP A 415 16.24 -14.33 -2.83
CA ASP A 415 15.72 -13.65 -4.00
C ASP A 415 15.12 -12.29 -3.61
N PHE A 416 15.15 -11.34 -4.54
CA PHE A 416 14.41 -10.09 -4.38
C PHE A 416 12.90 -10.39 -4.47
N PRO A 417 12.05 -9.86 -3.59
CA PRO A 417 10.63 -10.22 -3.47
C PRO A 417 9.76 -9.50 -4.51
N PHE A 418 9.89 -9.83 -5.79
CA PHE A 418 9.01 -9.27 -6.83
C PHE A 418 7.56 -9.68 -6.62
N ILE A 419 6.64 -8.79 -6.99
CA ILE A 419 5.21 -9.01 -6.76
C ILE A 419 4.66 -10.04 -7.74
N ARG A 420 5.06 -10.02 -9.01
CA ARG A 420 4.41 -10.76 -10.10
C ARG A 420 5.37 -11.46 -11.04
N GLY A 421 4.83 -12.47 -11.70
CA GLY A 421 5.38 -13.11 -12.88
C GLY A 421 6.56 -14.04 -12.63
N GLU A 422 6.91 -14.75 -13.69
CA GLU A 422 8.10 -15.59 -13.72
C GLU A 422 9.35 -14.73 -13.58
N GLN A 423 10.34 -15.26 -12.87
CA GLN A 423 11.61 -14.59 -12.59
C GLN A 423 12.74 -15.47 -13.11
N ARG A 424 13.50 -14.93 -14.06
CA ARG A 424 14.73 -15.57 -14.50
C ARG A 424 15.81 -15.40 -13.45
N LYS A 425 16.56 -16.48 -13.20
CA LYS A 425 17.74 -16.43 -12.33
C LYS A 425 19.00 -16.40 -13.18
N PHE A 426 19.97 -15.63 -12.72
CA PHE A 426 21.28 -15.46 -13.32
C PHE A 426 22.32 -16.12 -12.42
N MET A 427 23.29 -16.74 -13.00
CA MET A 427 24.42 -17.29 -12.22
C MET A 427 25.22 -16.15 -11.59
N ALA A 428 25.74 -16.41 -10.40
CA ALA A 428 26.72 -15.50 -9.80
C ALA A 428 27.91 -15.34 -10.75
N PRO A 429 28.36 -14.10 -11.04
CA PRO A 429 29.44 -13.88 -11.95
C PRO A 429 30.75 -14.55 -11.44
N ALA A 430 31.43 -15.29 -12.30
CA ALA A 430 32.75 -15.78 -12.00
C ALA A 430 33.67 -14.59 -11.77
N ALA A 431 34.69 -14.77 -10.91
CA ALA A 431 35.75 -13.77 -10.73
C ALA A 431 36.37 -13.48 -12.10
N THR A 432 36.19 -12.28 -12.62
CA THR A 432 36.71 -11.87 -13.93
C THR A 432 37.86 -10.90 -13.77
N ASN A 433 38.78 -10.92 -14.73
CA ASN A 433 39.74 -9.87 -14.84
C ASN A 433 39.07 -8.57 -15.26
N SER A 434 39.08 -7.56 -14.41
CA SER A 434 38.54 -6.21 -14.55
C SER A 434 38.48 -5.62 -15.98
N PRO A 435 37.55 -4.72 -16.32
CA PRO A 435 36.57 -4.10 -15.41
C PRO A 435 35.31 -4.94 -15.25
N ARG A 436 34.63 -4.82 -14.07
CA ARG A 436 33.33 -5.48 -13.85
C ARG A 436 32.13 -4.71 -14.46
N LEU A 437 32.24 -3.40 -14.53
CA LEU A 437 31.22 -2.52 -15.09
C LEU A 437 31.71 -1.77 -16.30
N SER A 438 30.99 -1.79 -17.41
CA SER A 438 31.20 -0.89 -18.56
C SER A 438 30.08 0.14 -18.63
N VAL A 439 30.41 1.42 -18.50
CA VAL A 439 29.50 2.54 -18.66
C VAL A 439 29.55 2.98 -20.12
N VAL A 440 28.45 2.79 -20.86
CA VAL A 440 28.34 3.13 -22.28
C VAL A 440 27.61 4.46 -22.41
N ILE A 441 28.26 5.43 -23.06
CA ILE A 441 27.74 6.78 -23.30
C ILE A 441 27.62 7.00 -24.81
N PRO A 442 26.39 6.93 -25.38
CA PRO A 442 26.18 7.33 -26.78
C PRO A 442 26.36 8.84 -26.90
N TYR A 443 27.12 9.27 -27.87
CA TYR A 443 27.47 10.69 -28.07
C TYR A 443 27.21 11.13 -29.53
N PHE A 444 26.56 12.28 -29.68
CA PHE A 444 26.42 12.97 -30.95
C PHE A 444 26.30 14.48 -30.75
N GLN A 445 27.33 15.23 -31.14
CA GLN A 445 27.33 16.70 -31.14
C GLN A 445 26.88 17.37 -29.82
N LEU A 446 27.41 16.90 -28.67
CA LEU A 446 27.11 17.41 -27.33
C LEU A 446 28.39 17.82 -26.56
N PRO A 447 29.28 18.66 -27.15
CA PRO A 447 30.57 18.97 -26.53
C PRO A 447 30.47 19.70 -25.19
N ASP A 448 29.35 20.41 -24.94
CA ASP A 448 29.16 21.21 -23.74
C ASP A 448 28.86 20.37 -22.48
N PHE A 449 28.36 19.12 -22.62
CA PHE A 449 27.86 18.31 -21.51
C PHE A 449 28.73 17.07 -21.23
N ILE A 450 29.31 16.45 -22.26
CA ILE A 450 29.95 15.14 -22.16
C ILE A 450 31.05 15.06 -21.10
N THR A 451 31.79 16.15 -20.87
CA THR A 451 32.85 16.18 -19.86
C THR A 451 32.28 16.00 -18.46
N GLU A 452 31.20 16.71 -18.14
CA GLU A 452 30.53 16.61 -16.84
C GLU A 452 29.92 15.21 -16.63
N THR A 453 29.34 14.64 -17.68
CA THR A 453 28.81 13.26 -17.68
C THR A 453 29.89 12.23 -17.37
N VAL A 454 31.04 12.29 -18.07
CA VAL A 454 32.18 11.40 -17.85
C VAL A 454 32.77 11.60 -16.47
N ASP A 455 32.91 12.85 -16.01
CA ASP A 455 33.40 13.17 -14.66
C ASP A 455 32.51 12.54 -13.59
N SER A 456 31.19 12.61 -13.75
CA SER A 456 30.24 12.01 -12.80
C SER A 456 30.38 10.48 -12.74
N ALA A 457 30.58 9.82 -13.87
CA ALA A 457 30.80 8.37 -13.94
C ALA A 457 32.12 7.97 -13.27
N LEU A 458 33.20 8.70 -13.52
CA LEU A 458 34.53 8.44 -12.94
C LEU A 458 34.63 8.80 -11.45
N ALA A 459 33.76 9.69 -10.96
CA ALA A 459 33.66 10.03 -9.53
C ALA A 459 32.92 8.96 -8.71
N SER A 460 32.57 7.84 -9.33
CA SER A 460 31.86 6.74 -8.66
C SER A 460 32.69 6.12 -7.53
N THR A 461 31.99 5.77 -6.42
CA THR A 461 32.57 4.95 -5.33
C THR A 461 32.84 3.50 -5.77
N PHE A 462 32.20 3.05 -6.85
CA PHE A 462 32.52 1.78 -7.52
C PHE A 462 33.63 2.01 -8.56
N THR A 463 34.88 1.64 -8.25
CA THR A 463 36.06 1.98 -9.05
C THR A 463 36.42 0.96 -10.12
N ASP A 464 35.86 -0.26 -10.07
CA ASP A 464 36.15 -1.33 -11.05
C ASP A 464 35.27 -1.16 -12.31
N LEU A 465 35.48 -0.04 -13.01
CA LEU A 465 34.70 0.35 -14.19
C LEU A 465 35.59 0.87 -15.35
N GLU A 466 35.06 0.75 -16.56
CA GLU A 466 35.45 1.50 -17.75
C GLU A 466 34.34 2.38 -18.25
N VAL A 467 34.66 3.48 -18.92
CA VAL A 467 33.73 4.34 -19.64
C VAL A 467 33.98 4.18 -21.13
N ILE A 468 32.94 3.88 -21.90
CA ILE A 468 32.97 3.73 -23.35
C ILE A 468 32.10 4.82 -23.96
N ILE A 469 32.71 5.82 -24.56
CA ILE A 469 32.02 6.85 -25.33
C ILE A 469 31.90 6.37 -26.78
N VAL A 470 30.67 6.33 -27.30
CA VAL A 470 30.41 5.95 -28.71
C VAL A 470 30.05 7.19 -29.49
N ASP A 471 30.98 7.74 -30.27
CA ASP A 471 30.75 8.85 -31.18
C ASP A 471 29.96 8.36 -32.42
N ASP A 472 28.72 8.73 -32.51
CA ASP A 472 27.78 8.36 -33.59
C ASP A 472 27.91 9.32 -34.79
N GLY A 473 29.17 9.55 -35.24
CA GLY A 473 29.44 10.29 -36.45
C GLY A 473 29.41 11.81 -36.30
N SER A 474 29.84 12.38 -35.18
CA SER A 474 29.94 13.83 -35.01
C SER A 474 30.91 14.45 -36.00
N ALA A 475 30.53 15.56 -36.64
CA ALA A 475 31.30 16.22 -37.69
C ALA A 475 31.93 17.57 -37.26
N ASP A 476 31.55 18.08 -36.08
CA ASP A 476 32.02 19.39 -35.59
C ASP A 476 33.40 19.29 -34.89
N ALA A 477 34.21 20.35 -35.01
CA ALA A 477 35.57 20.40 -34.49
C ALA A 477 35.61 20.36 -32.94
N ARG A 478 34.62 20.93 -32.25
CA ARG A 478 34.55 20.93 -30.78
C ARG A 478 34.33 19.50 -30.24
N SER A 479 33.47 18.72 -30.89
CA SER A 479 33.29 17.30 -30.56
C SER A 479 34.60 16.53 -30.72
N ALA A 480 35.34 16.74 -31.80
CA ALA A 480 36.63 16.08 -32.02
C ALA A 480 37.67 16.43 -30.92
N GLU A 481 37.76 17.70 -30.54
CA GLU A 481 38.67 18.20 -29.50
C GLU A 481 38.33 17.59 -28.12
N VAL A 482 37.07 17.67 -27.68
CA VAL A 482 36.66 17.18 -26.37
C VAL A 482 36.80 15.67 -26.29
N LEU A 483 36.43 14.91 -27.32
CA LEU A 483 36.57 13.46 -27.34
C LEU A 483 38.04 13.02 -27.32
N THR A 484 38.95 13.74 -27.99
CA THR A 484 40.39 13.51 -27.93
C THR A 484 40.92 13.71 -26.50
N THR A 485 40.47 14.76 -25.83
CA THR A 485 40.84 15.06 -24.43
C THR A 485 40.33 13.96 -23.47
N LEU A 486 39.12 13.49 -23.67
CA LEU A 486 38.51 12.44 -22.84
C LEU A 486 39.19 11.06 -23.09
N ALA A 487 39.58 10.75 -24.33
CA ALA A 487 40.26 9.52 -24.66
C ALA A 487 41.65 9.37 -24.00
N ALA A 488 42.25 10.49 -23.58
CA ALA A 488 43.53 10.49 -22.85
C ALA A 488 43.36 10.14 -21.37
N ARG A 489 42.13 10.06 -20.84
CA ARG A 489 41.87 9.72 -19.43
C ARG A 489 41.99 8.22 -19.16
N PRO A 490 42.51 7.83 -18.00
CA PRO A 490 42.49 6.41 -17.60
C PRO A 490 41.04 5.87 -17.59
N SER A 491 40.86 4.62 -17.99
CA SER A 491 39.55 3.93 -18.03
C SER A 491 38.52 4.49 -19.02
N VAL A 492 38.87 5.47 -19.87
CA VAL A 492 37.98 5.99 -20.91
C VAL A 492 38.39 5.47 -22.27
N ARG A 493 37.46 4.97 -23.04
CA ARG A 493 37.61 4.53 -24.42
C ARG A 493 36.64 5.29 -25.31
N VAL A 494 37.10 5.82 -26.40
CA VAL A 494 36.27 6.44 -27.43
C VAL A 494 36.19 5.52 -28.65
N LEU A 495 34.99 5.13 -29.01
CA LEU A 495 34.68 4.38 -30.22
C LEU A 495 33.97 5.30 -31.18
N ARG A 496 34.12 5.08 -32.49
CA ARG A 496 33.42 5.85 -33.51
C ARG A 496 32.69 4.94 -34.48
N GLN A 497 31.50 5.33 -34.90
CA GLN A 497 30.73 4.72 -35.97
C GLN A 497 30.16 5.80 -36.90
N ASP A 498 29.71 5.41 -38.09
CA ASP A 498 28.87 6.27 -38.91
C ASP A 498 27.51 6.49 -38.24
N ASN A 499 26.92 7.67 -38.39
CA ASN A 499 25.67 7.99 -37.72
C ASN A 499 24.57 6.97 -38.03
N ALA A 500 24.21 6.19 -37.03
CA ALA A 500 23.17 5.14 -37.08
C ALA A 500 22.10 5.30 -36.02
N GLY A 501 22.17 6.36 -35.21
CA GLY A 501 21.24 6.69 -34.15
C GLY A 501 21.60 6.11 -32.78
N VAL A 502 20.97 6.66 -31.74
CA VAL A 502 21.30 6.38 -30.34
C VAL A 502 21.20 4.91 -29.97
N ALA A 503 20.17 4.21 -30.45
CA ALA A 503 19.96 2.77 -30.17
C ALA A 503 21.14 1.94 -30.75
N ALA A 504 21.58 2.24 -31.99
CA ALA A 504 22.72 1.58 -32.61
C ALA A 504 24.00 1.89 -31.84
N ALA A 505 24.23 3.14 -31.43
CA ALA A 505 25.38 3.53 -30.62
C ALA A 505 25.43 2.81 -29.27
N ARG A 506 24.30 2.68 -28.57
CA ARG A 506 24.19 1.91 -27.33
C ARG A 506 24.56 0.44 -27.56
N ASN A 507 23.96 -0.20 -28.57
CA ASN A 507 24.25 -1.60 -28.92
C ASN A 507 25.73 -1.80 -29.29
N PHE A 508 26.31 -0.90 -30.08
CA PHE A 508 27.72 -0.95 -30.45
C PHE A 508 28.64 -0.82 -29.24
N GLY A 509 28.32 0.10 -28.31
CA GLY A 509 29.07 0.25 -27.08
C GLY A 509 29.01 -1.00 -26.19
N VAL A 510 27.81 -1.59 -26.00
CA VAL A 510 27.63 -2.83 -25.23
C VAL A 510 28.35 -4.01 -25.88
N ALA A 511 28.33 -4.13 -27.21
CA ALA A 511 29.06 -5.18 -27.92
C ALA A 511 30.60 -5.10 -27.69
N ASN A 512 31.11 -3.90 -27.47
CA ASN A 512 32.53 -3.65 -27.19
C ASN A 512 32.88 -3.55 -25.67
N ALA A 513 31.88 -3.71 -24.80
CA ALA A 513 32.03 -3.70 -23.36
C ALA A 513 32.79 -4.95 -22.87
N ARG A 514 33.62 -4.77 -21.84
CA ARG A 514 34.36 -5.86 -21.18
C ARG A 514 33.66 -6.32 -19.89
N GLY A 515 32.87 -5.43 -19.29
CA GLY A 515 32.20 -5.67 -18.03
C GLY A 515 31.12 -6.75 -18.13
N ILE A 516 30.98 -7.49 -17.05
CA ILE A 516 29.83 -8.40 -16.84
C ILE A 516 28.54 -7.64 -16.57
N TYR A 517 28.67 -6.41 -16.11
CA TYR A 517 27.61 -5.43 -15.99
C TYR A 517 27.80 -4.32 -17.02
N VAL A 518 26.69 -3.82 -17.54
CA VAL A 518 26.67 -2.66 -18.44
C VAL A 518 25.74 -1.61 -17.88
N ALA A 519 26.17 -0.36 -17.93
CA ALA A 519 25.35 0.80 -17.60
C ALA A 519 25.20 1.66 -18.86
N LEU A 520 24.02 2.22 -19.07
CA LEU A 520 23.78 3.20 -20.10
C LEU A 520 23.66 4.58 -19.44
N LEU A 521 24.30 5.59 -20.01
CA LEU A 521 24.27 6.96 -19.51
C LEU A 521 24.28 7.91 -20.71
N ASP A 522 23.24 8.73 -20.85
CA ASP A 522 23.18 9.70 -21.93
C ASP A 522 24.22 10.82 -21.73
N ALA A 523 24.73 11.36 -22.83
CA ALA A 523 25.89 12.28 -22.85
C ALA A 523 25.67 13.64 -22.15
N ASP A 524 24.45 13.91 -21.69
CA ASP A 524 24.06 15.13 -20.98
C ASP A 524 23.50 14.85 -19.55
N ASP A 525 23.46 13.60 -19.13
CA ASP A 525 22.99 13.18 -17.80
C ASP A 525 24.15 13.00 -16.80
N ILE A 526 23.80 12.92 -15.50
CA ILE A 526 24.75 12.83 -14.40
C ILE A 526 24.32 11.74 -13.42
N VAL A 527 25.28 11.02 -12.85
CA VAL A 527 25.06 10.07 -11.75
C VAL A 527 25.68 10.56 -10.44
N VAL A 528 25.00 10.25 -9.33
CA VAL A 528 25.55 10.47 -7.98
C VAL A 528 26.67 9.46 -7.72
N PRO A 529 27.73 9.78 -6.98
CA PRO A 529 28.90 8.90 -6.80
C PRO A 529 28.57 7.48 -6.33
N THR A 530 27.55 7.27 -5.51
CA THR A 530 27.15 5.95 -4.98
C THR A 530 26.22 5.16 -5.91
N TYR A 531 25.83 5.71 -7.07
CA TYR A 531 24.84 5.10 -7.95
C TYR A 531 25.25 3.71 -8.43
N TYR A 532 26.42 3.60 -9.06
CA TYR A 532 26.89 2.33 -9.61
C TYR A 532 27.20 1.30 -8.53
N GLU A 533 27.79 1.72 -7.40
CA GLU A 533 28.02 0.85 -6.25
C GLU A 533 26.72 0.20 -5.74
N ARG A 534 25.68 1.01 -5.56
CA ARG A 534 24.39 0.52 -5.07
C ARG A 534 23.68 -0.40 -6.07
N CYS A 535 23.72 -0.07 -7.36
CA CYS A 535 23.15 -0.92 -8.41
C CYS A 535 23.89 -2.26 -8.54
N VAL A 536 25.23 -2.24 -8.59
CA VAL A 536 26.05 -3.45 -8.67
C VAL A 536 25.87 -4.33 -7.45
N ALA A 537 25.77 -3.74 -6.24
CA ALA A 537 25.53 -4.49 -5.02
C ALA A 537 24.20 -5.27 -5.07
N LEU A 538 23.15 -4.74 -5.70
CA LEU A 538 21.90 -5.45 -5.91
C LEU A 538 22.03 -6.61 -6.88
N LEU A 539 22.74 -6.39 -7.98
CA LEU A 539 23.01 -7.43 -8.98
C LEU A 539 23.89 -8.53 -8.41
N ASP A 540 24.87 -8.22 -7.56
CA ASP A 540 25.70 -9.21 -6.86
C ASP A 540 24.88 -10.01 -5.84
N ARG A 541 23.94 -9.36 -5.15
CA ARG A 541 23.19 -9.95 -4.03
C ARG A 541 22.07 -10.88 -4.47
N TYR A 542 21.37 -10.54 -5.56
CA TYR A 542 20.15 -11.24 -5.96
C TYR A 542 20.26 -11.86 -7.35
N GLU A 543 20.18 -13.18 -7.42
CA GLU A 543 20.24 -13.92 -8.70
C GLU A 543 19.02 -13.64 -9.60
N ASN A 544 17.86 -13.27 -9.04
CA ASN A 544 16.64 -12.99 -9.81
C ASN A 544 16.54 -11.52 -10.27
N VAL A 545 17.55 -10.68 -10.04
CA VAL A 545 17.61 -9.29 -10.52
C VAL A 545 18.50 -9.21 -11.76
N GLY A 546 17.93 -8.82 -12.89
CA GLY A 546 18.63 -8.64 -14.16
C GLY A 546 19.13 -7.22 -14.40
N PHE A 547 18.45 -6.21 -13.84
CA PHE A 547 18.85 -4.81 -13.91
C PHE A 547 18.43 -4.01 -12.68
N ALA A 548 19.13 -2.91 -12.43
CA ALA A 548 18.86 -1.99 -11.34
C ALA A 548 18.90 -0.54 -11.82
N GLY A 549 18.09 0.31 -11.24
CA GLY A 549 18.07 1.75 -11.44
C GLY A 549 17.73 2.48 -10.15
N SER A 550 17.45 3.75 -10.22
CA SER A 550 17.04 4.57 -9.08
C SER A 550 15.97 5.58 -9.46
N TRP A 551 15.43 6.27 -8.47
CA TRP A 551 14.72 7.51 -8.74
C TRP A 551 15.62 8.52 -9.41
N ASN A 552 15.05 9.46 -10.17
CA ASN A 552 15.81 10.53 -10.78
C ASN A 552 15.33 11.91 -10.34
N ASP A 553 16.26 12.83 -10.38
CA ASP A 553 16.01 14.26 -10.30
C ASP A 553 16.11 14.87 -11.69
N ASP A 554 15.06 15.52 -12.15
CA ASP A 554 15.12 16.35 -13.33
C ASP A 554 15.76 17.68 -12.93
N PHE A 555 16.76 18.14 -13.70
CA PHE A 555 17.47 19.39 -13.42
C PHE A 555 17.81 20.18 -14.69
N ASP A 556 18.02 21.48 -14.52
CA ASP A 556 18.54 22.39 -15.54
C ASP A 556 19.63 23.31 -14.92
N GLU A 557 19.99 24.40 -15.59
CA GLU A 557 20.95 25.38 -15.10
C GLU A 557 20.52 26.06 -13.79
N GLY A 558 19.22 26.10 -13.52
CA GLY A 558 18.64 26.66 -12.29
C GLY A 558 18.64 25.68 -11.10
N GLY A 559 19.06 24.44 -11.31
CA GLY A 559 19.08 23.38 -10.29
C GLY A 559 18.00 22.32 -10.49
N THR A 560 17.62 21.64 -9.41
CA THR A 560 16.59 20.57 -9.46
C THR A 560 15.20 21.15 -9.72
N ILE A 561 14.56 20.73 -10.82
CA ILE A 561 13.20 21.13 -11.23
C ILE A 561 12.16 20.29 -10.50
N ARG A 562 12.36 18.95 -10.46
CA ARG A 562 11.46 18.02 -9.80
C ARG A 562 12.16 16.73 -9.43
N HIS A 563 11.59 16.03 -8.44
CA HIS A 563 11.92 14.66 -8.09
C HIS A 563 10.96 13.72 -8.82
N TRP A 564 11.49 12.65 -9.39
CA TRP A 564 10.70 11.64 -10.07
C TRP A 564 10.87 10.27 -9.40
N PRO A 565 10.00 9.96 -8.41
CA PRO A 565 9.97 8.62 -7.83
C PRO A 565 9.45 7.62 -8.84
N THR A 566 10.08 6.45 -8.87
CA THR A 566 9.72 5.34 -9.76
C THR A 566 9.44 4.08 -8.95
N PHE A 567 8.83 3.09 -9.60
CA PHE A 567 8.64 1.74 -9.05
C PHE A 567 9.52 0.73 -9.75
N ASN A 568 9.59 -0.47 -9.18
CA ASN A 568 10.06 -1.61 -9.93
C ASN A 568 9.20 -1.77 -11.20
N PRO A 569 9.82 -1.92 -12.38
CA PRO A 569 9.08 -2.06 -13.64
C PRO A 569 8.43 -3.43 -13.71
N GLU A 570 7.18 -3.50 -13.30
CA GLU A 570 6.38 -4.73 -13.35
C GLU A 570 5.13 -4.55 -14.24
N PRO A 571 4.74 -5.60 -15.02
CA PRO A 571 3.49 -5.57 -15.75
C PRO A 571 2.29 -5.65 -14.77
N PRO A 572 1.10 -5.13 -15.12
CA PRO A 572 0.78 -4.52 -16.41
C PRO A 572 1.24 -3.07 -16.55
N MET A 573 1.67 -2.41 -15.46
CA MET A 573 1.93 -0.98 -15.45
C MET A 573 3.03 -0.59 -16.42
N GLN A 574 4.16 -1.32 -16.44
CA GLN A 574 5.26 -1.06 -17.38
C GLN A 574 4.85 -1.20 -18.85
N LEU A 575 3.78 -1.95 -19.13
CA LEU A 575 3.24 -2.08 -20.51
C LEU A 575 2.41 -0.87 -20.94
N ILE A 576 1.92 -0.07 -19.99
CA ILE A 576 1.11 1.13 -20.22
C ILE A 576 1.95 2.40 -20.09
N PHE A 577 2.91 2.38 -19.17
CA PHE A 577 3.78 3.51 -18.83
C PHE A 577 5.23 3.08 -18.71
N ASN A 578 6.14 3.95 -19.12
CA ASN A 578 7.55 3.82 -18.77
C ASN A 578 7.75 4.19 -17.29
N THR A 579 7.66 3.19 -16.39
CA THR A 579 7.82 3.41 -14.93
C THR A 579 9.28 3.60 -14.52
N THR A 580 10.24 3.25 -15.37
CA THR A 580 11.68 3.50 -15.14
C THR A 580 12.10 4.93 -15.48
N ASN A 581 11.40 5.56 -16.42
CA ASN A 581 11.50 6.96 -16.85
C ASN A 581 12.87 7.46 -17.32
N CYS A 582 13.92 6.65 -17.38
CA CYS A 582 15.23 7.05 -17.87
C CYS A 582 16.05 5.87 -18.35
N GLN A 583 17.11 6.18 -19.11
CA GLN A 583 18.09 5.23 -19.59
C GLN A 583 19.13 4.78 -18.56
N GLY A 584 19.21 5.47 -17.43
CA GLY A 584 20.19 5.22 -16.41
C GLY A 584 20.08 3.87 -15.71
N LEU A 585 20.05 2.76 -16.44
CA LEU A 585 19.96 1.42 -15.88
C LEU A 585 21.34 0.75 -15.88
N VAL A 586 21.62 0.02 -14.80
CA VAL A 586 22.75 -0.90 -14.70
C VAL A 586 22.22 -2.31 -14.84
N MET A 587 22.73 -3.08 -15.80
CA MET A 587 22.18 -4.36 -16.21
C MET A 587 23.24 -5.45 -16.17
N ARG A 588 22.84 -6.69 -15.90
CA ARG A 588 23.65 -7.83 -16.31
C ARG A 588 23.77 -7.82 -17.83
N ARG A 589 24.96 -8.00 -18.36
CA ARG A 589 25.14 -8.09 -19.81
C ARG A 589 24.28 -9.20 -20.41
N GLU A 590 24.22 -10.37 -19.76
CA GLU A 590 23.36 -11.47 -20.16
C GLU A 590 21.88 -11.05 -20.21
N ALA A 591 21.40 -10.22 -19.29
CA ALA A 591 20.01 -9.72 -19.29
C ALA A 591 19.74 -8.77 -20.47
N TYR A 592 20.71 -7.92 -20.81
CA TYR A 592 20.64 -7.04 -21.98
C TYR A 592 20.60 -7.85 -23.28
N ASP A 593 21.48 -8.85 -23.42
CA ASP A 593 21.58 -9.72 -24.59
C ASP A 593 20.27 -10.54 -24.78
N LEU A 594 19.70 -11.06 -23.68
CA LEU A 594 18.39 -11.74 -23.69
C LEU A 594 17.23 -10.86 -24.15
N GLY A 595 17.26 -9.57 -23.78
CA GLY A 595 16.30 -8.57 -24.27
C GLY A 595 16.47 -8.22 -25.74
N GLY A 596 17.61 -8.55 -26.34
CA GLY A 596 17.96 -8.23 -27.73
C GLY A 596 18.50 -6.80 -27.92
N GLY A 597 18.87 -6.13 -26.84
CA GLY A 597 19.39 -4.76 -26.85
C GLY A 597 18.31 -3.71 -27.16
N HIS A 598 18.75 -2.56 -27.68
CA HIS A 598 17.86 -1.47 -28.10
C HIS A 598 17.41 -1.63 -29.54
N ASP A 599 16.12 -1.36 -29.80
CA ASP A 599 15.56 -1.50 -31.15
C ASP A 599 15.81 -0.25 -31.99
N ALA A 600 16.72 -0.37 -32.97
CA ALA A 600 17.04 0.72 -33.91
C ALA A 600 15.83 1.13 -34.78
N GLY A 601 14.79 0.30 -34.90
CA GLY A 601 13.58 0.62 -35.66
C GLY A 601 12.70 1.69 -35.02
N LEU A 602 12.92 2.03 -33.73
CA LEU A 602 12.16 3.05 -33.00
C LEU A 602 12.64 4.50 -33.20
N ASN A 603 13.59 4.73 -34.11
CA ASN A 603 14.02 6.07 -34.54
C ASN A 603 14.28 7.08 -33.41
N MET A 604 15.01 6.65 -32.37
CA MET A 604 15.44 7.48 -31.24
C MET A 604 14.31 7.90 -30.27
N PHE A 605 13.18 7.20 -30.24
CA PHE A 605 12.09 7.54 -29.33
C PHE A 605 11.37 6.29 -28.80
N LEU A 606 11.31 6.11 -27.46
CA LEU A 606 10.75 4.97 -26.71
C LEU A 606 11.59 3.67 -26.83
N ASP A 607 12.78 3.70 -27.39
CA ASP A 607 13.68 2.54 -27.47
C ASP A 607 14.12 2.05 -26.07
N ASP A 608 14.22 2.94 -25.11
CA ASP A 608 14.48 2.65 -23.70
C ASP A 608 13.34 1.86 -23.05
N TRP A 609 12.12 2.33 -23.25
CA TRP A 609 10.94 1.66 -22.73
C TRP A 609 10.76 0.27 -23.35
N GLU A 610 10.97 0.20 -24.67
CA GLU A 610 10.91 -1.05 -25.41
C GLU A 610 11.95 -2.07 -24.92
N ALA A 611 13.19 -1.65 -24.69
CA ALA A 611 14.26 -2.52 -24.18
C ALA A 611 13.89 -3.13 -22.81
N VAL A 612 13.28 -2.35 -21.92
CA VAL A 612 12.78 -2.86 -20.64
C VAL A 612 11.64 -3.87 -20.86
N ILE A 613 10.68 -3.58 -21.76
CA ILE A 613 9.59 -4.50 -22.08
C ILE A 613 10.15 -5.80 -22.68
N SER A 614 11.14 -5.71 -23.55
CA SER A 614 11.84 -6.87 -24.12
C SER A 614 12.44 -7.77 -23.05
N MET A 615 13.17 -7.20 -22.11
CA MET A 615 13.73 -7.93 -20.95
C MET A 615 12.65 -8.57 -20.10
N LEU A 616 11.59 -7.83 -19.77
CA LEU A 616 10.45 -8.34 -18.96
C LEU A 616 9.73 -9.50 -19.65
N ALA A 617 9.60 -9.46 -20.97
CA ALA A 617 8.99 -10.53 -21.76
C ALA A 617 9.82 -11.84 -21.70
N GLN A 618 11.12 -11.77 -21.43
CA GLN A 618 12.02 -12.90 -21.20
C GLN A 618 12.09 -13.36 -19.73
N GLY A 619 11.26 -12.79 -18.86
CA GLY A 619 11.27 -13.09 -17.43
C GLY A 619 12.36 -12.36 -16.63
N VAL A 620 13.13 -11.48 -17.26
CA VAL A 620 14.10 -10.61 -16.56
C VAL A 620 13.35 -9.59 -15.70
N ARG A 621 13.82 -9.35 -14.48
CA ARG A 621 13.20 -8.38 -13.55
C ARG A 621 14.21 -7.31 -13.13
N GLY A 622 13.68 -6.11 -12.83
CA GLY A 622 14.48 -4.95 -12.42
C GLY A 622 14.05 -4.36 -11.09
N VAL A 623 14.99 -3.75 -10.40
CA VAL A 623 14.80 -3.10 -9.11
C VAL A 623 15.12 -1.61 -9.21
N MET A 624 14.23 -0.76 -8.69
CA MET A 624 14.43 0.68 -8.59
C MET A 624 14.75 1.07 -7.15
N ILE A 625 15.95 1.59 -6.92
CA ILE A 625 16.39 2.07 -5.60
C ILE A 625 15.58 3.33 -5.26
N PRO A 626 14.92 3.39 -4.07
CA PRO A 626 14.06 4.51 -3.69
C PRO A 626 14.86 5.73 -3.19
N ALA A 627 15.81 6.18 -3.99
CA ALA A 627 16.65 7.34 -3.73
C ALA A 627 17.01 8.03 -5.07
N PRO A 628 17.08 9.36 -5.13
CA PRO A 628 17.40 10.11 -6.36
C PRO A 628 18.91 10.07 -6.62
N LEU A 629 19.38 8.98 -7.23
CA LEU A 629 20.80 8.76 -7.52
C LEU A 629 21.18 9.03 -8.99
N PHE A 630 20.19 9.27 -9.83
CA PHE A 630 20.33 9.64 -11.22
C PHE A 630 19.78 11.05 -11.43
N ARG A 631 20.45 11.88 -12.23
CA ARG A 631 20.06 13.24 -12.53
C ARG A 631 19.87 13.40 -14.05
N TYR A 632 18.60 13.60 -14.45
CA TYR A 632 18.18 13.78 -15.84
C TYR A 632 18.20 15.26 -16.22
N ARG A 633 18.98 15.62 -17.24
CA ARG A 633 19.09 17.01 -17.69
C ARG A 633 17.95 17.41 -18.63
N VAL A 634 17.19 18.41 -18.20
CA VAL A 634 16.12 18.99 -19.02
C VAL A 634 16.68 20.17 -19.83
N ARG A 635 16.71 20.02 -21.15
CA ARG A 635 17.21 21.08 -22.04
C ARG A 635 16.25 21.35 -23.19
N GLN A 636 16.36 22.56 -23.78
CA GLN A 636 15.65 22.89 -25.00
C GLN A 636 16.21 22.04 -26.16
N GLY A 637 15.31 21.53 -27.03
CA GLY A 637 15.72 20.70 -28.17
C GLY A 637 15.98 19.23 -27.85
N SER A 638 15.56 18.73 -26.68
CA SER A 638 15.61 17.30 -26.40
C SER A 638 14.74 16.49 -27.37
N VAL A 639 15.19 15.29 -27.74
CA VAL A 639 14.50 14.40 -28.69
C VAL A 639 13.07 14.09 -28.24
N TYR A 640 12.83 13.89 -26.95
CA TYR A 640 11.51 13.63 -26.38
C TYR A 640 10.49 14.72 -26.76
N ARG A 641 10.88 15.99 -26.69
CA ARG A 641 9.98 17.12 -27.02
C ARG A 641 9.74 17.28 -28.51
N SER A 642 10.74 16.98 -29.35
CA SER A 642 10.64 17.13 -30.79
C SER A 642 9.85 16.03 -31.49
N LYS A 643 9.70 14.83 -30.86
CA LYS A 643 9.06 13.65 -31.43
C LYS A 643 7.81 13.18 -30.69
N ALA A 644 7.24 14.00 -29.82
CA ALA A 644 6.06 13.67 -29.03
C ALA A 644 4.81 13.31 -29.89
N ASP A 645 4.75 13.79 -31.12
CA ASP A 645 3.72 13.45 -32.11
C ASP A 645 3.81 11.99 -32.63
N GLN A 646 4.99 11.37 -32.54
CA GLN A 646 5.23 9.98 -32.96
C GLN A 646 4.94 8.96 -31.84
N TRP A 647 4.52 9.41 -30.67
CA TRP A 647 4.37 8.55 -29.49
C TRP A 647 3.43 7.37 -29.74
N LEU A 648 2.25 7.64 -30.31
CA LEU A 648 1.26 6.58 -30.58
C LEU A 648 1.76 5.56 -31.61
N THR A 649 2.42 6.02 -32.67
CA THR A 649 2.95 5.13 -33.71
C THR A 649 4.04 4.20 -33.17
N ASN A 650 4.95 4.73 -32.35
CA ASN A 650 5.99 3.92 -31.72
C ASN A 650 5.41 2.97 -30.67
N TYR A 651 4.41 3.42 -29.92
CA TYR A 651 3.73 2.56 -28.95
C TYR A 651 2.96 1.42 -29.66
N GLU A 652 2.30 1.70 -30.77
CA GLU A 652 1.65 0.68 -31.61
C GLU A 652 2.66 -0.36 -32.12
N TYR A 653 3.84 0.09 -32.55
CA TYR A 653 4.95 -0.79 -32.93
C TYR A 653 5.39 -1.69 -31.75
N ILE A 654 5.58 -1.13 -30.56
CA ILE A 654 5.94 -1.88 -29.34
C ILE A 654 4.89 -2.94 -29.02
N ILE A 655 3.60 -2.60 -29.07
CA ILE A 655 2.50 -3.54 -28.84
C ILE A 655 2.54 -4.69 -29.87
N ALA A 656 2.73 -4.37 -31.16
CA ALA A 656 2.78 -5.36 -32.22
C ALA A 656 3.97 -6.32 -32.04
N LYS A 657 5.15 -5.81 -31.71
CA LYS A 657 6.37 -6.58 -31.42
C LYS A 657 6.17 -7.53 -30.25
N HIS A 658 5.57 -7.06 -29.16
CA HIS A 658 5.37 -7.80 -27.92
C HIS A 658 3.94 -8.32 -27.73
N ARG A 659 3.19 -8.57 -28.82
CA ARG A 659 1.76 -8.91 -28.77
C ARG A 659 1.41 -10.07 -27.84
N LYS A 660 2.27 -11.08 -27.70
CA LYS A 660 2.03 -12.23 -26.81
C LYS A 660 2.12 -11.81 -25.34
N PHE A 661 3.06 -10.92 -25.02
CA PHE A 661 3.25 -10.41 -23.67
C PHE A 661 2.12 -9.45 -23.28
N TYR A 662 1.70 -8.54 -24.18
CA TYR A 662 0.51 -7.71 -23.97
C TYR A 662 -0.76 -8.55 -23.82
N ALA A 663 -0.94 -9.60 -24.61
CA ALA A 663 -2.11 -10.48 -24.52
C ALA A 663 -2.22 -11.17 -23.15
N LYS A 664 -1.09 -11.52 -22.51
CA LYS A 664 -1.07 -12.09 -21.16
C LYS A 664 -1.70 -11.17 -20.11
N TYR A 665 -1.54 -9.86 -20.26
CA TYR A 665 -2.02 -8.83 -19.31
C TYR A 665 -3.21 -8.02 -19.85
N ALA A 666 -3.78 -8.39 -20.99
CA ALA A 666 -4.82 -7.60 -21.67
C ALA A 666 -6.03 -7.29 -20.78
N GLY A 667 -6.48 -8.25 -19.98
CA GLY A 667 -7.59 -8.06 -19.05
C GLY A 667 -7.32 -6.98 -18.00
N GLU A 668 -6.14 -7.00 -17.38
CA GLU A 668 -5.73 -6.00 -16.38
C GLU A 668 -5.52 -4.62 -17.02
N ILE A 669 -4.90 -4.58 -18.20
CA ILE A 669 -4.71 -3.33 -18.97
C ILE A 669 -6.06 -2.69 -19.30
N ILE A 670 -7.01 -3.45 -19.83
CA ILE A 670 -8.35 -2.97 -20.17
C ILE A 670 -9.09 -2.49 -18.91
N ALA A 671 -9.05 -3.25 -17.81
CA ALA A 671 -9.66 -2.87 -16.56
C ALA A 671 -9.06 -1.57 -16.00
N PHE A 672 -7.72 -1.44 -16.06
CA PHE A 672 -7.02 -0.24 -15.61
C PHE A 672 -7.38 0.99 -16.45
N LEU A 673 -7.37 0.89 -17.78
CA LEU A 673 -7.74 1.98 -18.67
C LEU A 673 -9.21 2.40 -18.50
N ASN A 674 -10.13 1.45 -18.33
CA ASN A 674 -11.53 1.76 -18.06
C ASN A 674 -11.74 2.45 -16.71
N ALA A 675 -10.98 2.05 -15.70
CA ALA A 675 -11.10 2.63 -14.36
C ALA A 675 -10.55 4.07 -14.26
N ASN A 676 -9.58 4.43 -15.11
CA ASN A 676 -8.82 5.69 -14.98
C ASN A 676 -8.97 6.64 -16.18
N GLY A 677 -9.54 6.17 -17.30
CA GLY A 677 -9.74 6.95 -18.51
C GLY A 677 -8.52 6.99 -19.45
N PRO A 678 -8.71 7.55 -20.68
CA PRO A 678 -7.77 7.40 -21.80
C PRO A 678 -6.55 8.36 -21.77
N ASN A 679 -6.49 9.36 -20.88
CA ASN A 679 -5.44 10.39 -20.87
C ASN A 679 -4.40 10.20 -19.76
N LEU A 680 -4.10 8.96 -19.40
CA LEU A 680 -3.14 8.67 -18.33
C LEU A 680 -1.70 9.10 -18.65
N ASN A 681 -1.34 9.20 -19.93
CA ASN A 681 0.03 9.46 -20.38
C ASN A 681 0.56 10.86 -20.08
N TYR A 682 -0.30 11.81 -19.72
CA TYR A 682 0.10 13.19 -19.42
C TYR A 682 0.37 13.45 -17.93
N HIS A 683 0.11 12.46 -17.09
CA HIS A 683 0.32 12.57 -15.64
C HIS A 683 1.12 11.36 -15.18
N ASN A 684 2.11 11.61 -14.34
CA ASN A 684 2.79 10.48 -13.71
C ASN A 684 1.77 9.69 -12.86
N PRO A 685 1.33 8.51 -13.31
CA PRO A 685 0.30 7.74 -12.61
C PRO A 685 0.86 7.03 -11.39
N THR A 686 2.16 7.19 -11.17
CA THR A 686 2.91 6.39 -10.23
C THR A 686 2.26 6.44 -8.85
N TRP A 687 1.86 7.62 -8.37
CA TRP A 687 1.41 7.75 -6.99
C TRP A 687 0.15 8.57 -6.80
N GLN A 688 -0.32 9.27 -7.81
CA GLN A 688 -1.48 10.17 -7.69
C GLN A 688 -2.64 9.76 -8.60
N SER A 689 -3.85 9.97 -8.12
CA SER A 689 -5.04 9.97 -8.97
C SER A 689 -4.94 11.12 -9.97
N ALA A 690 -5.21 10.85 -11.25
CA ALA A 690 -5.42 11.87 -12.27
C ALA A 690 -6.70 12.70 -12.07
N SER A 691 -7.34 12.61 -10.90
CA SER A 691 -8.56 13.33 -10.57
C SER A 691 -8.33 14.84 -10.45
N ALA A 692 -9.37 15.61 -10.74
CA ALA A 692 -9.39 17.07 -10.61
C ALA A 692 -8.93 17.57 -9.21
N SER A 693 -9.06 16.75 -8.16
CA SER A 693 -8.59 17.09 -6.82
C SER A 693 -7.05 17.15 -6.71
N ALA A 694 -6.32 16.32 -7.47
CA ALA A 694 -4.86 16.38 -7.51
C ALA A 694 -4.36 17.64 -8.24
N LEU A 695 -5.09 18.06 -9.29
CA LEU A 695 -4.80 19.32 -10.00
C LEU A 695 -5.04 20.55 -9.12
N LEU A 696 -6.04 20.50 -8.25
CA LEU A 696 -6.37 21.61 -7.32
C LEU A 696 -5.37 21.74 -6.16
N THR A 697 -4.53 20.73 -5.91
CA THR A 697 -3.48 20.75 -4.87
C THR A 697 -2.09 21.11 -5.40
N SER A 698 -1.90 21.25 -6.72
CA SER A 698 -0.61 21.66 -7.28
C SER A 698 -0.28 23.14 -6.94
N ASP A 699 0.97 23.43 -6.56
CA ASP A 699 1.41 24.77 -6.16
C ASP A 699 1.22 25.84 -7.27
N GLU A 700 1.31 25.44 -8.53
CA GLU A 700 1.06 26.35 -9.65
C GLU A 700 -0.39 26.80 -9.75
N PHE A 701 -1.32 25.89 -9.42
CA PHE A 701 -2.74 26.23 -9.39
C PHE A 701 -3.09 27.01 -8.11
N ALA A 702 -2.43 26.70 -6.98
CA ALA A 702 -2.70 27.32 -5.68
C ALA A 702 -2.38 28.82 -5.60
N LYS A 703 -1.54 29.35 -6.49
CA LYS A 703 -1.12 30.77 -6.51
C LYS A 703 -2.12 31.74 -7.18
N GLY A 704 -3.11 31.23 -7.91
CA GLY A 704 -4.11 32.07 -8.60
C GLY A 704 -5.33 32.40 -7.72
N ARG A 705 -5.92 33.62 -7.88
CA ARG A 705 -7.18 34.01 -7.19
C ARG A 705 -8.32 33.03 -7.45
N LEU A 706 -8.45 32.52 -8.69
CA LEU A 706 -9.47 31.55 -9.09
C LEU A 706 -9.25 30.19 -8.41
N ALA A 707 -8.01 29.76 -8.28
CA ALA A 707 -7.66 28.52 -7.60
C ALA A 707 -8.00 28.55 -6.11
N ARG A 708 -7.77 29.69 -5.46
CA ARG A 708 -8.15 29.89 -4.04
C ARG A 708 -9.67 29.86 -3.86
N LEU A 709 -10.43 30.42 -4.78
CA LEU A 709 -11.89 30.36 -4.78
C LEU A 709 -12.40 28.94 -5.02
N LEU A 710 -11.85 28.21 -5.99
CA LEU A 710 -12.23 26.82 -6.28
C LEU A 710 -11.84 25.87 -5.15
N ARG A 711 -10.67 26.07 -4.53
CA ARG A 711 -10.26 25.31 -3.34
C ARG A 711 -11.18 25.60 -2.14
N GLY A 712 -11.52 26.86 -1.90
CA GLY A 712 -12.49 27.25 -0.87
C GLY A 712 -13.87 26.62 -1.10
N TYR A 713 -14.33 26.59 -2.35
CA TYR A 713 -15.57 25.97 -2.75
C TYR A 713 -15.55 24.44 -2.58
N TYR A 714 -14.45 23.78 -2.94
CA TYR A 714 -14.28 22.32 -2.81
C TYR A 714 -14.19 21.89 -1.34
N ILE A 715 -13.47 22.66 -0.51
CA ILE A 715 -13.41 22.44 0.94
C ILE A 715 -14.78 22.67 1.57
N PHE A 716 -15.51 23.73 1.16
CA PHE A 716 -16.86 24.03 1.62
C PHE A 716 -17.83 22.89 1.27
N GLN A 717 -17.74 22.35 0.04
CA GLN A 717 -18.59 21.21 -0.36
C GLN A 717 -18.29 19.92 0.40
N ARG A 718 -17.01 19.69 0.77
CA ARG A 718 -16.58 18.49 1.47
C ARG A 718 -16.91 18.53 2.96
N ASP A 719 -16.66 19.64 3.61
CA ASP A 719 -16.57 19.74 5.07
C ASP A 719 -17.79 20.40 5.72
N HIS A 720 -18.66 21.05 4.97
CA HIS A 720 -19.86 21.72 5.50
C HIS A 720 -21.17 21.03 5.10
N LYS A 721 -22.06 20.81 6.09
CA LYS A 721 -23.42 20.24 5.86
C LYS A 721 -24.23 21.02 4.80
N LEU A 722 -24.11 22.35 4.77
CA LEU A 722 -24.69 23.22 3.74
C LEU A 722 -24.05 23.00 2.36
N GLY A 723 -22.75 22.75 2.28
CA GLY A 723 -22.05 22.41 1.03
C GLY A 723 -22.51 21.09 0.43
N GLN A 724 -22.76 20.09 1.27
CA GLN A 724 -23.30 18.79 0.85
C GLN A 724 -24.75 18.89 0.36
N LEU A 725 -25.56 19.78 0.94
CA LEU A 725 -26.91 20.09 0.48
C LEU A 725 -26.90 20.84 -0.88
N PHE A 726 -25.93 21.72 -1.07
CA PHE A 726 -25.71 22.46 -2.32
C PHE A 726 -25.26 21.51 -3.46
N ARG A 727 -24.43 20.51 -3.16
CA ARG A 727 -24.02 19.48 -4.10
C ARG A 727 -25.22 18.69 -4.63
N ARG A 728 -26.17 18.30 -3.77
CA ARG A 728 -27.38 17.56 -4.18
C ARG A 728 -28.31 18.36 -5.12
N ARG A 729 -28.29 19.69 -5.06
CA ARG A 729 -29.12 20.55 -5.94
C ARG A 729 -28.40 21.00 -7.22
N LEU A 730 -27.06 20.90 -7.27
CA LEU A 730 -26.23 21.35 -8.39
C LEU A 730 -25.51 20.22 -9.12
N GLU A 731 -25.97 18.96 -8.96
CA GLU A 731 -25.40 17.81 -9.65
C GLU A 731 -25.33 17.98 -11.18
N ILE A 732 -26.18 18.81 -11.76
CA ILE A 732 -26.16 19.15 -13.19
C ILE A 732 -24.98 20.08 -13.55
N PHE A 733 -24.47 20.88 -12.61
CA PHE A 733 -23.40 21.87 -12.88
C PHE A 733 -21.99 21.38 -12.55
N VAL A 734 -21.85 20.33 -11.74
CA VAL A 734 -20.54 19.77 -11.37
C VAL A 734 -19.77 19.27 -12.61
N PRO A 735 -20.36 18.52 -13.55
CA PRO A 735 -19.65 18.12 -14.78
C PRO A 735 -19.28 19.32 -15.68
N LEU A 736 -20.04 20.42 -15.62
CA LEU A 736 -19.73 21.63 -16.39
C LEU A 736 -18.55 22.41 -15.76
N LEU A 737 -18.50 22.45 -14.44
CA LEU A 737 -17.37 23.05 -13.69
C LEU A 737 -16.08 22.25 -13.87
N ASP A 738 -16.17 20.92 -13.85
CA ASP A 738 -15.04 20.03 -14.12
C ASP A 738 -14.52 20.18 -15.55
N ARG A 739 -15.42 20.34 -16.54
CA ARG A 739 -15.06 20.65 -17.94
C ARG A 739 -14.45 22.04 -18.09
N LEU A 740 -14.94 23.05 -17.35
CA LEU A 740 -14.41 24.40 -17.35
C LEU A 740 -13.03 24.46 -16.72
N VAL A 741 -12.79 23.76 -15.62
CA VAL A 741 -11.49 23.61 -14.97
C VAL A 741 -10.49 22.92 -15.89
N ALA A 742 -10.89 21.82 -16.54
CA ALA A 742 -10.07 21.12 -17.51
C ALA A 742 -9.77 21.99 -18.77
N PHE A 743 -10.75 22.78 -19.23
CA PHE A 743 -10.57 23.71 -20.34
C PHE A 743 -9.64 24.87 -19.99
N LEU A 744 -9.78 25.49 -18.81
CA LEU A 744 -8.90 26.57 -18.33
C LEU A 744 -7.46 26.07 -18.11
N TYR A 745 -7.29 24.84 -17.68
CA TYR A 745 -5.98 24.20 -17.57
C TYR A 745 -5.35 23.99 -18.96
N ARG A 746 -6.11 23.52 -19.95
CA ARG A 746 -5.64 23.39 -21.36
C ARG A 746 -5.24 24.73 -21.98
N LEU A 747 -5.95 25.81 -21.68
CA LEU A 747 -5.62 27.15 -22.18
C LEU A 747 -4.32 27.68 -21.54
N ARG A 748 -4.02 27.33 -20.31
CA ARG A 748 -2.84 27.78 -19.57
C ARG A 748 -1.61 26.93 -19.90
N SER A 749 -1.77 25.63 -20.09
CA SER A 749 -0.70 24.77 -20.56
C SER A 749 -0.23 25.13 -21.98
N LYS A 750 -1.12 25.68 -22.82
CA LYS A 750 -0.74 26.23 -24.15
C LYS A 750 0.05 27.55 -24.07
N LYS A 751 0.10 28.26 -22.93
CA LYS A 751 0.91 29.47 -22.73
C LYS A 751 2.22 29.21 -21.98
N ALA A 752 2.44 28.00 -21.49
CA ALA A 752 3.66 27.56 -20.81
C ALA A 752 4.52 26.65 -21.70
N TRP A 753 4.23 26.66 -23.02
CA TRP A 753 5.01 26.00 -24.07
C TRP A 753 5.75 27.04 -24.89
#